data_e8bebc5f3928bee4c0c20128b6f1c79e
#
_entry.id   e8bebc5f3928bee4c0c20128b6f1c79e
#
_cell.length_a   1.000
_cell.length_b   1.000
_cell.length_c   1.000
_cell.angle_alpha   90.00
_cell.angle_beta   90.00
_cell.angle_gamma   90.00
#
_symmetry.space_group_name_H-M   'P 1'
#
loop_
_entity.id
_entity.type
_entity.pdbx_description
1 polymer ?
#
loop_
_entity_poly.entity_id
_entity_poly.type
_entity_poly.pdbx_seq_one_letter_code
_entity_poly.pdbx_strand_id
1 'polypeptide(L)'
;MKLKWYWLGTFGFSLLLSHSAMAADTTLDEIVVQATLRSIPIADLPESVTVLDRDTVQAAGVQHFQDVLGLIPNLNWASGTSRPRYFQLRGIGEVEQYQGAPNPSVGFLIDDIDFSGVGMPATLFDTRQIEVLRGPQGTAYGANALAGLISIRTADPGTSFTLKSEITGATYGTRAAAVAVGDGSAAGDLGWRLVAQQYLSNGFREDAYLNRSSTNGLDEGTFRGKLHWKLTEALQADLTLMHVNINNGYDAWSINNTGTTYSNQPGRDAQRSDGAALRLVAAIGGIGELRSVTSVARSKIGYSFDGDWGNDVLWGPFAPYDYYQSDDRSRRTFAEDLRLIGDPSRVLFGRIRWLAGLYTLHLTESDNLRYVFNDQYSGAGSSDLDSQYSATDVALYGSLESELGARSTVSAGVRVEQREAHYADSADLQTPFPRQTNHMVGGNLSWARKTGDGEHVYVTLARGYKGGGFNIGSQILAEQRSFGPESLWSIETGFRYTRPKSPIQLQTDVFYMRRQSMQVYLSEQLQQNNPLAYVFYTQNASQGENYGLEAELTYRIDDRWRVSSSASLLRSRYLGVSGLFADLGIDGRAQPFAPSYKFSAALEYQHPVGWFARLDVTGMGSFYYYTSDSQTSSAYSVENLRAGFKHGSWTASAWVRNLFDAHYAQQGFYFGLIPPDYSNQSFLDRADPRQFGITVNYELGR
;
A
#
# COMPACT_ATOMS: atom_id res chain seq x y z
N MET A 1 -34.84 -31.41 -8.09
CA MET A 1 -33.97 -32.35 -7.41
C MET A 1 -33.08 -33.05 -8.43
N LYS A 2 -31.95 -32.49 -8.75
CA LYS A 2 -30.82 -33.12 -9.46
C LYS A 2 -29.55 -32.41 -9.04
N LEU A 3 -28.78 -33.01 -8.10
CA LEU A 3 -27.44 -32.61 -7.69
C LEU A 3 -26.49 -32.81 -8.88
N LYS A 4 -25.79 -31.75 -9.28
CA LYS A 4 -24.60 -31.86 -10.11
C LYS A 4 -23.37 -31.76 -9.21
N TRP A 5 -22.66 -32.82 -9.09
CA TRP A 5 -21.35 -32.93 -8.46
C TRP A 5 -20.29 -32.28 -9.38
N TYR A 6 -19.59 -31.28 -8.89
CA TYR A 6 -18.35 -30.80 -9.51
C TYR A 6 -17.17 -31.52 -8.85
N TRP A 7 -16.36 -32.12 -9.66
CA TRP A 7 -15.11 -32.80 -9.30
C TRP A 7 -14.12 -31.78 -8.72
N LEU A 8 -13.81 -31.87 -7.44
CA LEU A 8 -12.58 -31.33 -6.85
C LEU A 8 -11.46 -32.33 -7.15
N GLY A 9 -10.60 -31.94 -8.10
CA GLY A 9 -9.35 -32.64 -8.34
C GLY A 9 -8.43 -32.49 -7.13
N THR A 10 -8.29 -33.58 -6.38
CA THR A 10 -7.30 -33.72 -5.32
C THR A 10 -5.91 -33.78 -5.97
N PHE A 11 -5.17 -32.67 -5.90
CA PHE A 11 -3.73 -32.68 -6.11
C PHE A 11 -3.07 -33.32 -4.89
N GLY A 12 -2.84 -34.62 -4.98
CA GLY A 12 -2.00 -35.34 -4.03
C GLY A 12 -0.54 -34.98 -4.25
N PHE A 13 0.02 -34.16 -3.35
CA PHE A 13 1.43 -33.92 -3.25
C PHE A 13 2.08 -35.13 -2.56
N SER A 14 2.55 -36.08 -3.37
CA SER A 14 3.40 -37.18 -2.89
C SER A 14 4.82 -36.63 -2.72
N LEU A 15 5.23 -36.35 -1.50
CA LEU A 15 6.63 -36.06 -1.15
C LEU A 15 7.48 -37.34 -1.35
N LEU A 16 8.24 -37.41 -2.42
CA LEU A 16 9.35 -38.32 -2.56
C LEU A 16 10.59 -37.68 -1.90
N LEU A 17 10.82 -38.00 -0.63
CA LEU A 17 12.07 -37.72 0.08
C LEU A 17 13.06 -38.87 -0.21
N SER A 18 14.03 -38.62 -1.07
CA SER A 18 15.37 -39.21 -0.97
C SER A 18 16.29 -38.71 -2.08
N HIS A 19 17.07 -37.65 -1.82
CA HIS A 19 18.39 -37.48 -2.45
C HIS A 19 19.27 -36.74 -1.45
N SER A 20 20.28 -37.44 -0.94
CA SER A 20 21.39 -36.85 -0.22
C SER A 20 22.23 -36.06 -1.22
N ALA A 21 21.97 -34.77 -1.39
CA ALA A 21 22.86 -33.86 -2.10
C ALA A 21 23.82 -33.24 -1.09
N MET A 22 25.10 -33.32 -1.38
CA MET A 22 26.14 -32.58 -0.66
C MET A 22 25.81 -31.09 -0.76
N ALA A 23 25.49 -30.50 0.38
CA ALA A 23 25.13 -29.09 0.48
C ALA A 23 26.36 -28.22 0.23
N ALA A 24 26.34 -27.45 -0.84
CA ALA A 24 27.14 -26.23 -0.92
C ALA A 24 26.63 -25.24 0.14
N ASP A 25 27.51 -24.44 0.70
CA ASP A 25 27.27 -23.53 1.85
C ASP A 25 26.40 -22.34 1.39
N THR A 26 25.09 -22.57 1.25
CA THR A 26 24.11 -21.59 0.80
C THR A 26 23.33 -21.04 1.98
N THR A 27 23.95 -20.12 2.73
CA THR A 27 23.26 -19.36 3.77
C THR A 27 22.30 -18.37 3.12
N LEU A 28 21.03 -18.37 3.56
CA LEU A 28 20.13 -17.23 3.34
C LEU A 28 20.52 -16.16 4.35
N ASP A 29 20.67 -14.90 3.90
CA ASP A 29 20.99 -13.78 4.76
C ASP A 29 19.88 -13.56 5.80
N GLU A 30 20.26 -13.13 7.00
CA GLU A 30 19.32 -12.80 8.04
C GLU A 30 18.54 -11.53 7.65
N ILE A 31 17.21 -11.67 7.52
CA ILE A 31 16.33 -10.54 7.22
C ILE A 31 16.01 -9.80 8.52
N VAL A 32 16.32 -8.50 8.57
CA VAL A 32 16.03 -7.61 9.69
C VAL A 32 14.90 -6.67 9.33
N VAL A 33 13.82 -6.68 10.11
CA VAL A 33 12.68 -5.76 9.98
C VAL A 33 13.02 -4.44 10.66
N GLN A 34 12.90 -3.34 9.92
CA GLN A 34 13.27 -1.98 10.37
C GLN A 34 12.05 -1.11 10.69
N ALA A 35 10.88 -1.45 10.15
CA ALA A 35 9.63 -0.72 10.39
C ALA A 35 9.01 -1.01 11.77
N THR A 36 9.76 -1.53 12.71
CA THR A 36 9.38 -1.72 14.11
C THR A 36 10.08 -0.68 14.99
N LEU A 37 9.64 -0.53 16.23
CA LEU A 37 10.26 0.40 17.20
C LEU A 37 11.75 0.15 17.43
N ARG A 38 12.19 -1.11 17.24
CA ARG A 38 13.58 -1.55 17.22
C ARG A 38 13.78 -2.39 15.97
N SER A 39 14.97 -2.37 15.37
CA SER A 39 15.31 -3.33 14.32
C SER A 39 15.38 -4.73 14.90
N ILE A 40 14.58 -5.65 14.39
CA ILE A 40 14.43 -7.02 14.92
C ILE A 40 14.60 -8.01 13.76
N PRO A 41 15.40 -9.10 13.94
CA PRO A 41 15.40 -10.21 13.00
C PRO A 41 13.98 -10.74 12.76
N ILE A 42 13.63 -11.02 11.51
CA ILE A 42 12.29 -11.52 11.16
C ILE A 42 11.92 -12.78 11.95
N ALA A 43 12.91 -13.61 12.27
CA ALA A 43 12.74 -14.82 13.06
C ALA A 43 12.18 -14.54 14.46
N ASP A 44 12.60 -13.45 15.08
CA ASP A 44 12.23 -13.11 16.47
C ASP A 44 11.04 -12.16 16.58
N LEU A 45 10.49 -11.68 15.43
CA LEU A 45 9.38 -10.71 15.40
C LEU A 45 8.04 -11.41 15.69
N PRO A 46 7.30 -11.04 16.76
CA PRO A 46 6.05 -11.69 17.13
C PRO A 46 4.82 -11.04 16.46
N GLU A 47 4.89 -10.81 15.14
CA GLU A 47 3.80 -10.25 14.33
C GLU A 47 3.96 -10.65 12.87
N SER A 48 2.86 -10.63 12.12
CA SER A 48 2.82 -10.98 10.70
C SER A 48 3.48 -9.90 9.85
N VAL A 49 4.50 -10.27 9.06
CA VAL A 49 5.21 -9.37 8.17
C VAL A 49 5.62 -10.08 6.88
N THR A 50 5.45 -9.41 5.74
CA THR A 50 6.12 -9.79 4.49
C THR A 50 7.31 -8.87 4.27
N VAL A 51 8.44 -9.44 3.94
CA VAL A 51 9.64 -8.68 3.54
C VAL A 51 10.04 -9.09 2.13
N LEU A 52 10.01 -8.12 1.22
CA LEU A 52 10.57 -8.28 -0.12
C LEU A 52 11.94 -7.60 -0.12
N ASP A 53 12.97 -8.40 -0.15
CA ASP A 53 14.35 -7.92 -0.22
C ASP A 53 14.73 -7.43 -1.61
N ARG A 54 15.92 -6.84 -1.72
CA ARG A 54 16.48 -6.33 -2.99
C ARG A 54 16.48 -7.40 -4.08
N ASP A 55 16.89 -8.61 -3.74
CA ASP A 55 17.06 -9.69 -4.72
C ASP A 55 15.69 -10.14 -5.27
N THR A 56 14.68 -10.24 -4.43
CA THR A 56 13.30 -10.54 -4.81
C THR A 56 12.73 -9.45 -5.72
N VAL A 57 12.90 -8.16 -5.36
CA VAL A 57 12.44 -7.02 -6.17
C VAL A 57 13.13 -7.00 -7.54
N GLN A 58 14.44 -7.24 -7.58
CA GLN A 58 15.20 -7.29 -8.84
C GLN A 58 14.84 -8.51 -9.69
N ALA A 59 14.68 -9.70 -9.08
CA ALA A 59 14.32 -10.93 -9.78
C ALA A 59 12.93 -10.81 -10.43
N ALA A 60 11.97 -10.20 -9.74
CA ALA A 60 10.63 -9.94 -10.27
C ALA A 60 10.61 -8.88 -11.40
N GLY A 61 11.66 -8.05 -11.53
CA GLY A 61 11.76 -7.05 -12.61
C GLY A 61 10.71 -5.95 -12.53
N VAL A 62 10.35 -5.57 -11.31
CA VAL A 62 9.29 -4.60 -11.02
C VAL A 62 9.79 -3.17 -11.07
N GLN A 63 8.93 -2.22 -11.45
CA GLN A 63 9.25 -0.81 -11.60
C GLN A 63 8.58 0.06 -10.52
N HIS A 64 7.37 -0.31 -10.13
CA HIS A 64 6.55 0.41 -9.16
C HIS A 64 6.03 -0.55 -8.08
N PHE A 65 5.66 -0.04 -6.91
CA PHE A 65 5.09 -0.84 -5.81
C PHE A 65 3.81 -1.60 -6.23
N GLN A 66 3.04 -1.05 -7.17
CA GLN A 66 1.89 -1.73 -7.77
C GLN A 66 2.24 -3.14 -8.30
N ASP A 67 3.42 -3.28 -8.88
CA ASP A 67 3.86 -4.54 -9.51
C ASP A 67 4.09 -5.68 -8.49
N VAL A 68 4.31 -5.36 -7.21
CA VAL A 68 4.56 -6.35 -6.14
C VAL A 68 3.33 -6.67 -5.30
N LEU A 69 2.23 -5.94 -5.47
CA LEU A 69 1.02 -6.17 -4.67
C LEU A 69 0.52 -7.61 -4.75
N GLY A 70 0.64 -8.24 -5.93
CA GLY A 70 0.28 -9.63 -6.16
C GLY A 70 1.06 -10.62 -5.31
N LEU A 71 2.29 -10.29 -4.90
CA LEU A 71 3.19 -11.18 -4.16
C LEU A 71 2.91 -11.22 -2.65
N ILE A 72 2.15 -10.25 -2.13
CA ILE A 72 1.95 -10.03 -0.68
C ILE A 72 0.57 -10.55 -0.28
N PRO A 73 0.49 -11.45 0.74
CA PRO A 73 -0.79 -11.99 1.21
C PRO A 73 -1.70 -10.89 1.76
N ASN A 74 -3.00 -10.96 1.47
CA ASN A 74 -4.04 -10.06 1.97
C ASN A 74 -3.77 -8.56 1.77
N LEU A 75 -2.88 -8.17 0.85
CA LEU A 75 -2.68 -6.79 0.44
C LEU A 75 -3.39 -6.54 -0.89
N ASN A 76 -4.31 -5.59 -0.90
CA ASN A 76 -5.01 -5.10 -2.09
C ASN A 76 -4.93 -3.58 -2.17
N TRP A 77 -5.42 -3.00 -3.25
CA TRP A 77 -5.54 -1.57 -3.43
C TRP A 77 -6.85 -1.24 -4.14
N ALA A 78 -7.40 -0.07 -3.84
CA ALA A 78 -8.54 0.45 -4.55
C ALA A 78 -8.07 1.17 -5.81
N SER A 79 -8.48 0.65 -6.97
CA SER A 79 -8.18 1.21 -8.28
C SER A 79 -9.21 2.26 -8.65
N GLY A 80 -8.89 3.49 -8.52
CA GLY A 80 -9.66 4.65 -8.97
C GLY A 80 -8.68 5.78 -9.30
N THR A 81 -7.41 5.41 -9.46
CA THR A 81 -6.27 6.30 -9.75
C THR A 81 -5.30 5.60 -10.68
N SER A 82 -4.42 6.34 -11.35
CA SER A 82 -3.43 5.77 -12.26
C SER A 82 -2.37 4.92 -11.56
N ARG A 83 -2.15 5.15 -10.26
CA ARG A 83 -1.26 4.40 -9.37
C ARG A 83 -1.90 4.23 -7.99
N PRO A 84 -1.54 3.18 -7.20
CA PRO A 84 -2.08 2.97 -5.87
C PRO A 84 -1.85 4.14 -4.92
N ARG A 85 -2.93 4.64 -4.33
CA ARG A 85 -2.91 5.62 -3.23
C ARG A 85 -3.44 5.03 -1.93
N TYR A 86 -4.44 4.15 -2.04
CA TYR A 86 -5.16 3.55 -0.93
C TYR A 86 -5.03 2.06 -0.98
N PHE A 87 -4.65 1.48 0.16
CA PHE A 87 -4.37 0.06 0.30
C PHE A 87 -5.35 -0.57 1.28
N GLN A 88 -5.64 -1.85 1.08
CA GLN A 88 -6.36 -2.67 2.05
C GLN A 88 -5.46 -3.80 2.53
N LEU A 89 -5.33 -3.92 3.83
CA LEU A 89 -4.67 -5.04 4.50
C LEU A 89 -5.71 -5.86 5.26
N ARG A 90 -5.76 -7.16 4.98
CA ARG A 90 -6.76 -8.07 5.58
C ARG A 90 -8.20 -7.57 5.40
N GLY A 91 -8.48 -6.90 4.26
CA GLY A 91 -9.78 -6.32 3.92
C GLY A 91 -10.13 -5.03 4.66
N ILE A 92 -9.14 -4.33 5.26
CA ILE A 92 -9.33 -3.06 5.96
C ILE A 92 -8.52 -1.98 5.24
N GLY A 93 -9.19 -0.92 4.82
CA GLY A 93 -8.61 0.23 4.11
C GLY A 93 -9.66 1.04 3.38
N GLU A 94 -9.26 2.14 2.77
CA GLU A 94 -10.09 3.02 1.95
C GLU A 94 -10.36 2.38 0.59
N VAL A 95 -11.55 2.62 0.00
CA VAL A 95 -12.06 1.85 -1.14
C VAL A 95 -12.08 2.61 -2.46
N GLU A 96 -11.83 3.93 -2.45
CA GLU A 96 -11.75 4.70 -3.70
C GLU A 96 -10.93 5.98 -3.56
N GLN A 97 -10.84 6.76 -4.66
CA GLN A 97 -10.28 8.10 -4.67
C GLN A 97 -11.05 8.99 -3.70
N TYR A 98 -10.37 9.38 -2.67
CA TYR A 98 -10.96 10.08 -1.56
C TYR A 98 -11.12 11.58 -1.85
N GLN A 99 -12.26 12.12 -1.54
CA GLN A 99 -12.60 13.54 -1.72
C GLN A 99 -12.70 14.31 -0.39
N GLY A 100 -12.53 13.63 0.74
CA GLY A 100 -12.66 14.21 2.07
C GLY A 100 -11.33 14.40 2.81
N ALA A 101 -11.43 14.79 4.08
CA ALA A 101 -10.29 15.01 4.95
C ALA A 101 -9.45 13.73 5.16
N PRO A 102 -8.10 13.80 5.11
CA PRO A 102 -7.24 12.64 5.18
C PRO A 102 -7.44 11.80 6.44
N ASN A 103 -7.68 10.51 6.27
CA ASN A 103 -7.87 9.58 7.38
C ASN A 103 -7.50 8.14 6.97
N PRO A 104 -6.20 7.82 6.75
CA PRO A 104 -5.76 6.53 6.24
C PRO A 104 -5.85 5.42 7.28
N SER A 105 -6.22 4.20 6.86
CA SER A 105 -6.21 2.98 7.69
C SER A 105 -4.89 2.21 7.58
N VAL A 106 -4.15 2.40 6.50
CA VAL A 106 -2.85 1.77 6.24
C VAL A 106 -1.79 2.86 6.14
N GLY A 107 -0.76 2.75 6.97
CA GLY A 107 0.40 3.63 6.91
C GLY A 107 1.26 3.33 5.68
N PHE A 108 1.84 4.37 5.08
CA PHE A 108 2.71 4.24 3.91
C PHE A 108 3.94 5.15 4.05
N LEU A 109 5.10 4.54 4.25
CA LEU A 109 6.36 5.25 4.47
C LEU A 109 7.38 4.94 3.38
N ILE A 110 8.14 5.95 2.96
CA ILE A 110 9.33 5.80 2.13
C ILE A 110 10.49 6.48 2.86
N ASP A 111 11.49 5.70 3.31
CA ASP A 111 12.66 6.21 4.05
C ASP A 111 12.27 7.16 5.20
N ASP A 112 11.32 6.78 6.04
CA ASP A 112 10.75 7.53 7.17
C ASP A 112 9.88 8.76 6.80
N ILE A 113 9.69 9.06 5.51
CA ILE A 113 8.79 10.12 5.06
C ILE A 113 7.38 9.54 4.94
N ASP A 114 6.41 10.21 5.58
CA ASP A 114 5.00 9.77 5.58
C ASP A 114 4.27 10.20 4.28
N PHE A 115 3.88 9.20 3.49
CA PHE A 115 3.03 9.33 2.30
C PHE A 115 1.69 8.59 2.47
N SER A 116 1.22 8.39 3.69
CA SER A 116 -0.06 7.73 3.96
C SER A 116 -1.23 8.43 3.27
N GLY A 117 -2.01 7.68 2.49
CA GLY A 117 -3.10 8.21 1.66
C GLY A 117 -2.66 9.01 0.42
N VAL A 118 -1.36 9.04 0.10
CA VAL A 118 -0.78 9.63 -1.11
C VAL A 118 0.33 8.75 -1.69
N GLY A 119 0.14 7.42 -1.66
CA GLY A 119 1.16 6.40 -1.91
C GLY A 119 1.72 6.30 -3.35
N MET A 120 1.32 7.14 -4.30
CA MET A 120 1.81 7.11 -5.69
C MET A 120 3.34 7.25 -5.87
N PRO A 121 4.10 7.95 -5.00
CA PRO A 121 5.55 8.10 -5.14
C PRO A 121 6.37 6.82 -4.89
N ALA A 122 5.88 5.66 -5.23
CA ALA A 122 6.42 4.35 -4.84
C ALA A 122 7.21 3.65 -5.95
N THR A 123 8.14 4.36 -6.61
CA THR A 123 9.09 3.75 -7.56
C THR A 123 10.10 2.85 -6.85
N LEU A 124 10.43 1.70 -7.44
CA LEU A 124 11.23 0.65 -6.80
C LEU A 124 12.67 0.56 -7.27
N PHE A 125 13.13 1.41 -8.19
CA PHE A 125 14.52 1.44 -8.56
C PHE A 125 15.39 1.81 -7.35
N ASP A 126 16.43 1.02 -7.12
CA ASP A 126 17.36 1.19 -6.01
C ASP A 126 16.71 1.02 -4.61
N THR A 127 15.68 0.20 -4.52
CA THR A 127 15.09 -0.23 -3.26
C THR A 127 15.94 -1.31 -2.62
N ARG A 128 16.12 -1.21 -1.30
CA ARG A 128 16.79 -2.22 -0.48
C ARG A 128 15.79 -3.27 0.02
N GLN A 129 14.63 -2.82 0.51
CA GLN A 129 13.67 -3.67 1.19
C GLN A 129 12.29 -3.03 1.20
N ILE A 130 11.27 -3.86 1.07
CA ILE A 130 9.86 -3.49 1.27
C ILE A 130 9.34 -4.34 2.42
N GLU A 131 8.79 -3.70 3.42
CA GLU A 131 8.21 -4.35 4.61
C GLU A 131 6.72 -4.05 4.66
N VAL A 132 5.90 -5.09 4.81
CA VAL A 132 4.45 -4.96 4.97
C VAL A 132 4.05 -5.64 6.27
N LEU A 133 3.83 -4.84 7.31
CA LEU A 133 3.35 -5.29 8.61
C LEU A 133 1.83 -5.37 8.55
N ARG A 134 1.27 -6.55 8.84
CA ARG A 134 -0.17 -6.81 8.79
C ARG A 134 -0.76 -6.86 10.20
N GLY A 135 -1.88 -6.21 10.37
CA GLY A 135 -2.51 -6.02 11.67
C GLY A 135 -2.20 -4.67 12.30
N PRO A 136 -2.85 -4.33 13.42
CA PRO A 136 -2.77 -2.99 13.99
C PRO A 136 -1.40 -2.64 14.52
N GLN A 137 -0.84 -1.52 14.06
CA GLN A 137 0.45 -0.96 14.48
C GLN A 137 0.25 0.18 15.49
N GLY A 138 -0.73 0.03 16.38
CA GLY A 138 -1.17 1.07 17.30
C GLY A 138 -0.09 1.57 18.26
N THR A 139 0.89 0.72 18.66
CA THR A 139 2.00 1.14 19.53
C THR A 139 3.02 1.99 18.79
N ALA A 140 3.42 1.58 17.60
CA ALA A 140 4.50 2.22 16.85
C ALA A 140 4.03 3.44 16.05
N TYR A 141 2.92 3.31 15.32
CA TYR A 141 2.49 4.27 14.31
C TYR A 141 1.14 4.95 14.60
N GLY A 142 0.40 4.47 15.60
CA GLY A 142 -0.81 5.13 16.10
C GLY A 142 -1.96 5.14 15.08
N ALA A 143 -2.64 6.30 14.97
CA ALA A 143 -3.91 6.43 14.26
C ALA A 143 -3.87 6.11 12.77
N ASN A 144 -2.74 6.28 12.10
CA ASN A 144 -2.61 6.08 10.65
C ASN A 144 -2.27 4.63 10.25
N ALA A 145 -2.25 3.68 11.21
CA ALA A 145 -1.87 2.29 10.95
C ALA A 145 -2.81 1.29 11.67
N LEU A 146 -4.13 1.51 11.54
CA LEU A 146 -5.16 0.64 12.07
C LEU A 146 -5.06 -0.79 11.52
N ALA A 147 -4.85 -0.92 10.21
CA ALA A 147 -4.81 -2.20 9.50
C ALA A 147 -3.40 -2.74 9.30
N GLY A 148 -2.40 -1.86 9.36
CA GLY A 148 -1.00 -2.21 9.13
C GLY A 148 -0.19 -1.07 8.55
N LEU A 149 1.04 -1.42 8.15
CA LEU A 149 2.01 -0.47 7.62
C LEU A 149 2.73 -1.05 6.39
N ILE A 150 2.93 -0.21 5.39
CA ILE A 150 3.83 -0.45 4.26
C ILE A 150 5.03 0.48 4.42
N SER A 151 6.24 -0.08 4.46
CA SER A 151 7.48 0.67 4.58
C SER A 151 8.45 0.28 3.46
N ILE A 152 8.83 1.25 2.64
CA ILE A 152 9.81 1.09 1.57
C ILE A 152 11.12 1.71 2.05
N ARG A 153 12.18 0.90 2.09
CA ARG A 153 13.54 1.35 2.39
C ARG A 153 14.37 1.29 1.12
N THR A 154 14.93 2.42 0.72
CA THR A 154 15.83 2.51 -0.41
C THR A 154 17.27 2.24 0.02
N ALA A 155 18.16 1.99 -0.95
CA ALA A 155 19.55 1.67 -0.64
C ALA A 155 20.25 2.81 0.11
N ASP A 156 21.01 2.43 1.14
CA ASP A 156 21.78 3.37 1.94
C ASP A 156 23.11 3.74 1.26
N PRO A 157 23.72 4.89 1.63
CA PRO A 157 25.08 5.23 1.22
C PRO A 157 26.09 4.13 1.64
N GLY A 158 27.02 3.80 0.75
CA GLY A 158 28.10 2.85 1.01
C GLY A 158 29.42 3.55 1.40
N THR A 159 30.48 2.75 1.60
CA THR A 159 31.83 3.21 1.92
C THR A 159 32.75 3.24 0.69
N SER A 160 32.25 2.92 -0.48
CA SER A 160 32.99 2.85 -1.74
C SER A 160 32.10 3.26 -2.91
N PHE A 161 32.74 3.64 -3.99
CA PHE A 161 32.03 4.03 -5.20
C PHE A 161 31.14 2.91 -5.75
N THR A 162 29.89 3.25 -6.02
CA THR A 162 28.89 2.38 -6.63
C THR A 162 28.17 3.11 -7.75
N LEU A 163 27.87 2.40 -8.84
CA LEU A 163 27.06 2.88 -9.95
C LEU A 163 26.07 1.78 -10.34
N LYS A 164 24.80 2.12 -10.37
CA LYS A 164 23.74 1.26 -10.90
C LYS A 164 22.96 2.04 -11.95
N SER A 165 22.69 1.42 -13.11
CA SER A 165 21.83 2.00 -14.13
C SER A 165 20.89 0.97 -14.70
N GLU A 166 19.72 1.42 -15.17
CA GLU A 166 18.70 0.59 -15.78
C GLU A 166 18.08 1.34 -16.97
N ILE A 167 17.86 0.63 -18.07
CA ILE A 167 17.13 1.10 -19.24
C ILE A 167 16.10 0.05 -19.59
N THR A 168 14.85 0.46 -19.78
CA THR A 168 13.73 -0.41 -20.17
C THR A 168 13.03 0.15 -21.40
N GLY A 169 12.70 -0.72 -22.35
CA GLY A 169 11.80 -0.45 -23.46
C GLY A 169 10.73 -1.53 -23.53
N ALA A 170 9.45 -1.15 -23.72
CA ALA A 170 8.35 -2.10 -23.76
C ALA A 170 7.21 -1.64 -24.69
N THR A 171 6.20 -2.51 -24.84
CA THR A 171 4.95 -2.18 -25.55
C THR A 171 4.30 -0.92 -25.01
N TYR A 172 3.34 -0.38 -25.74
CA TYR A 172 2.61 0.85 -25.41
C TYR A 172 3.52 2.09 -25.27
N GLY A 173 4.60 2.16 -26.07
CA GLY A 173 5.56 3.26 -26.05
C GLY A 173 6.32 3.38 -24.71
N THR A 174 6.31 2.32 -23.89
CA THR A 174 6.97 2.32 -22.59
C THR A 174 8.48 2.43 -22.72
N ARG A 175 9.05 3.39 -21.99
CA ARG A 175 10.50 3.63 -21.87
C ARG A 175 10.83 4.12 -20.48
N ALA A 176 11.85 3.53 -19.87
CA ALA A 176 12.33 3.98 -18.57
C ALA A 176 13.86 4.04 -18.57
N ALA A 177 14.39 5.00 -17.83
CA ALA A 177 15.81 5.11 -17.55
C ALA A 177 16.02 5.48 -16.09
N ALA A 178 16.99 4.84 -15.45
CA ALA A 178 17.31 5.09 -14.06
C ALA A 178 18.83 5.00 -13.82
N VAL A 179 19.32 5.82 -12.89
CA VAL A 179 20.71 5.81 -12.44
C VAL A 179 20.79 6.04 -10.94
N ALA A 180 21.68 5.31 -10.27
CA ALA A 180 22.07 5.52 -8.88
C ALA A 180 23.58 5.57 -8.80
N VAL A 181 24.11 6.58 -8.13
CA VAL A 181 25.54 6.78 -7.89
C VAL A 181 25.74 7.02 -6.40
N GLY A 182 26.73 6.40 -5.83
CA GLY A 182 27.10 6.61 -4.44
C GLY A 182 28.56 6.40 -4.20
N ASP A 183 29.05 7.02 -3.12
CA ASP A 183 30.42 6.87 -2.65
C ASP A 183 30.48 7.17 -1.15
N GLY A 184 31.61 6.90 -0.53
CA GLY A 184 31.84 7.23 0.87
C GLY A 184 33.26 7.04 1.31
N SER A 185 33.57 7.52 2.52
CA SER A 185 34.86 7.32 3.15
C SER A 185 35.08 5.85 3.51
N ALA A 186 36.28 5.36 3.34
CA ALA A 186 36.64 3.98 3.73
C ALA A 186 36.45 3.71 5.22
N ALA A 187 36.49 4.76 6.06
CA ALA A 187 36.19 4.67 7.49
C ALA A 187 34.70 4.60 7.82
N GLY A 188 33.84 4.84 6.83
CA GLY A 188 32.38 4.87 7.04
C GLY A 188 31.85 6.13 7.73
N ASP A 189 32.67 7.18 7.87
CA ASP A 189 32.24 8.39 8.58
C ASP A 189 31.34 9.28 7.72
N LEU A 190 31.48 9.19 6.41
CA LEU A 190 30.70 9.95 5.45
C LEU A 190 30.37 9.08 4.24
N GLY A 191 29.11 9.05 3.87
CA GLY A 191 28.64 8.39 2.65
C GLY A 191 27.50 9.16 2.02
N TRP A 192 27.38 9.10 0.70
CA TRP A 192 26.30 9.72 -0.03
C TRP A 192 25.80 8.82 -1.15
N ARG A 193 24.53 9.03 -1.55
CA ARG A 193 23.90 8.32 -2.66
C ARG A 193 22.89 9.22 -3.35
N LEU A 194 22.94 9.27 -4.68
CA LEU A 194 22.01 10.02 -5.52
C LEU A 194 21.35 9.06 -6.49
N VAL A 195 20.04 9.23 -6.69
CA VAL A 195 19.21 8.39 -7.56
C VAL A 195 18.33 9.28 -8.42
N ALA A 196 18.24 8.98 -9.72
CA ALA A 196 17.28 9.59 -10.63
C ALA A 196 16.64 8.50 -11.49
N GLN A 197 15.33 8.61 -11.71
CA GLN A 197 14.55 7.72 -12.55
C GLN A 197 13.50 8.51 -13.33
N GLN A 198 13.29 8.15 -14.59
CA GLN A 198 12.18 8.60 -15.42
C GLN A 198 11.50 7.37 -16.02
N TYR A 199 10.18 7.32 -15.95
CA TYR A 199 9.33 6.30 -16.54
C TYR A 199 8.26 6.97 -17.41
N LEU A 200 8.10 6.52 -18.65
CA LEU A 200 7.14 7.01 -19.62
C LEU A 200 6.39 5.84 -20.26
N SER A 201 5.08 5.98 -20.43
CA SER A 201 4.25 5.04 -21.19
C SER A 201 3.07 5.79 -21.82
N ASN A 202 2.63 5.39 -22.99
CA ASN A 202 1.39 5.92 -23.57
C ASN A 202 0.14 5.33 -22.87
N GLY A 203 0.29 4.23 -22.12
CA GLY A 203 -0.85 3.44 -21.67
C GLY A 203 -1.42 2.59 -22.82
N PHE A 204 -2.39 1.74 -22.50
CA PHE A 204 -2.95 0.79 -23.47
C PHE A 204 -4.31 1.22 -24.05
N ARG A 205 -4.87 2.36 -23.59
CA ARG A 205 -6.18 2.83 -24.03
C ARG A 205 -6.07 3.70 -25.26
N GLU A 206 -7.11 3.65 -26.10
CA GLU A 206 -7.27 4.49 -27.28
C GLU A 206 -8.54 5.30 -27.15
N ASP A 207 -8.40 6.60 -27.19
CA ASP A 207 -9.52 7.52 -27.27
C ASP A 207 -9.90 7.69 -28.76
N ALA A 208 -11.07 7.15 -29.12
CA ALA A 208 -11.55 7.15 -30.50
C ALA A 208 -12.08 8.51 -30.95
N TYR A 209 -12.57 9.35 -30.03
CA TYR A 209 -13.07 10.68 -30.38
C TYR A 209 -11.92 11.66 -30.66
N LEU A 210 -10.91 11.68 -29.80
CA LEU A 210 -9.75 12.55 -29.95
C LEU A 210 -8.67 11.96 -30.88
N ASN A 211 -8.84 10.70 -31.31
CA ASN A 211 -7.83 9.96 -32.06
C ASN A 211 -6.45 9.98 -31.39
N ARG A 212 -6.42 9.65 -30.10
CA ARG A 212 -5.22 9.67 -29.25
C ARG A 212 -5.04 8.36 -28.51
N SER A 213 -3.78 7.89 -28.42
CA SER A 213 -3.40 6.66 -27.70
C SER A 213 -2.57 6.94 -26.45
N SER A 214 -2.72 8.13 -25.86
CA SER A 214 -1.93 8.55 -24.68
C SER A 214 -2.76 9.26 -23.61
N THR A 215 -4.08 9.16 -23.68
CA THR A 215 -5.00 9.78 -22.69
C THR A 215 -4.93 9.13 -21.31
N ASN A 216 -4.47 7.88 -21.25
CA ASN A 216 -4.19 7.12 -20.02
C ASN A 216 -2.69 6.81 -19.87
N GLY A 217 -1.82 7.72 -20.31
CA GLY A 217 -0.37 7.55 -20.28
C GLY A 217 0.23 7.77 -18.90
N LEU A 218 1.46 7.31 -18.71
CA LEU A 218 2.26 7.49 -17.49
C LEU A 218 3.48 8.35 -17.80
N ASP A 219 3.75 9.34 -16.92
CA ASP A 219 4.93 10.20 -16.94
C ASP A 219 5.38 10.44 -15.49
N GLU A 220 6.42 9.71 -15.06
CA GLU A 220 6.80 9.60 -13.66
C GLU A 220 8.29 9.81 -13.48
N GLY A 221 8.67 10.91 -12.83
CA GLY A 221 10.04 11.25 -12.47
C GLY A 221 10.28 11.14 -10.98
N THR A 222 11.41 10.55 -10.59
CA THR A 222 11.83 10.45 -9.19
C THR A 222 13.30 10.84 -9.05
N PHE A 223 13.58 11.67 -8.05
CA PHE A 223 14.93 11.99 -7.60
C PHE A 223 15.04 11.74 -6.10
N ARG A 224 16.14 11.10 -5.66
CA ARG A 224 16.45 10.87 -4.25
C ARG A 224 17.91 11.17 -3.97
N GLY A 225 18.16 11.74 -2.78
CA GLY A 225 19.50 11.94 -2.25
C GLY A 225 19.57 11.46 -0.81
N LYS A 226 20.62 10.72 -0.47
CA LYS A 226 20.91 10.28 0.90
C LYS A 226 22.30 10.69 1.30
N LEU A 227 22.44 11.09 2.56
CA LEU A 227 23.71 11.41 3.20
C LEU A 227 23.77 10.70 4.55
N HIS A 228 24.80 9.91 4.77
CA HIS A 228 25.16 9.36 6.07
C HIS A 228 26.37 10.11 6.60
N TRP A 229 26.32 10.56 7.85
CA TRP A 229 27.41 11.26 8.49
C TRP A 229 27.58 10.86 9.95
N LYS A 230 28.71 10.24 10.28
CA LYS A 230 29.15 9.99 11.63
C LYS A 230 29.86 11.22 12.16
N LEU A 231 29.11 12.10 12.84
CA LEU A 231 29.56 13.36 13.37
C LEU A 231 30.60 13.18 14.49
N THR A 232 30.38 12.19 15.37
CA THR A 232 31.30 11.74 16.41
C THR A 232 31.13 10.24 16.61
N GLU A 233 31.93 9.61 17.47
CA GLU A 233 31.75 8.22 17.87
C GLU A 233 30.38 7.95 18.52
N ALA A 234 29.77 8.98 19.11
CA ALA A 234 28.50 8.87 19.81
C ALA A 234 27.30 9.45 19.04
N LEU A 235 27.51 10.13 17.92
CA LEU A 235 26.45 10.84 17.17
C LEU A 235 26.59 10.59 15.68
N GLN A 236 25.53 10.08 15.08
CA GLN A 236 25.40 9.92 13.62
C GLN A 236 24.11 10.55 13.13
N ALA A 237 24.14 10.99 11.87
CA ALA A 237 23.04 11.62 11.17
C ALA A 237 22.84 10.96 9.80
N ASP A 238 21.59 10.66 9.48
CA ASP A 238 21.15 10.22 8.16
C ASP A 238 20.14 11.21 7.61
N LEU A 239 20.44 11.80 6.45
CA LEU A 239 19.53 12.70 5.75
C LEU A 239 19.04 12.03 4.47
N THR A 240 17.74 12.01 4.27
CA THR A 240 17.10 11.61 3.02
C THR A 240 16.33 12.80 2.44
N LEU A 241 16.52 13.04 1.15
CA LEU A 241 15.77 14.00 0.35
C LEU A 241 15.10 13.27 -0.80
N MET A 242 13.85 13.63 -1.11
CA MET A 242 13.07 13.02 -2.18
C MET A 242 12.28 14.06 -2.94
N HIS A 243 12.30 13.96 -4.26
CA HIS A 243 11.43 14.69 -5.18
C HIS A 243 10.78 13.73 -6.14
N VAL A 244 9.47 13.83 -6.30
CA VAL A 244 8.68 13.03 -7.23
C VAL A 244 7.79 13.95 -8.04
N ASN A 245 7.75 13.72 -9.35
CA ASN A 245 6.84 14.39 -10.28
C ASN A 245 6.14 13.34 -11.13
N ILE A 246 4.85 13.18 -10.92
CA ILE A 246 3.96 12.28 -11.64
C ILE A 246 2.97 13.14 -12.39
N ASN A 247 2.83 12.92 -13.69
CA ASN A 247 1.89 13.64 -14.54
C ASN A 247 1.20 12.65 -15.48
N ASN A 248 0.46 11.72 -14.87
CA ASN A 248 -0.25 10.66 -15.57
C ASN A 248 -1.55 11.18 -16.17
N GLY A 249 -1.95 10.64 -17.30
CA GLY A 249 -3.31 10.76 -17.82
C GLY A 249 -4.28 9.89 -17.00
N TYR A 250 -5.56 10.23 -17.06
CA TYR A 250 -6.61 9.44 -16.43
C TYR A 250 -7.85 9.38 -17.33
N ASP A 251 -7.89 8.40 -18.20
CA ASP A 251 -8.98 8.07 -19.12
C ASP A 251 -9.27 6.57 -18.98
N ALA A 252 -9.61 6.17 -17.73
CA ALA A 252 -9.67 4.78 -17.31
C ALA A 252 -10.99 4.09 -17.65
N TRP A 253 -12.05 4.85 -17.87
CA TRP A 253 -13.43 4.33 -18.00
C TRP A 253 -13.90 4.34 -19.44
N SER A 254 -14.59 3.29 -19.82
CA SER A 254 -15.16 3.13 -21.15
C SER A 254 -16.62 2.72 -21.02
N ILE A 255 -17.51 3.40 -21.76
CA ILE A 255 -18.96 3.16 -21.76
C ILE A 255 -19.31 1.71 -22.12
N ASN A 256 -18.50 1.07 -22.95
CA ASN A 256 -18.71 -0.30 -23.41
C ASN A 256 -17.80 -1.33 -22.75
N ASN A 257 -17.12 -0.95 -21.65
CA ASN A 257 -16.17 -1.82 -20.92
C ASN A 257 -15.06 -2.40 -21.81
N THR A 258 -14.54 -1.63 -22.75
CA THR A 258 -13.41 -2.02 -23.63
C THR A 258 -12.13 -1.23 -23.32
N GLY A 259 -11.08 -1.42 -24.11
CA GLY A 259 -9.88 -0.58 -24.08
C GLY A 259 -10.05 0.75 -24.82
N THR A 260 -11.18 0.97 -25.53
CA THR A 260 -11.47 2.19 -26.27
C THR A 260 -12.32 3.14 -25.45
N THR A 261 -11.88 4.36 -25.29
CA THR A 261 -12.59 5.47 -24.64
C THR A 261 -13.15 6.44 -25.67
N TYR A 262 -14.04 7.34 -25.24
CA TYR A 262 -14.73 8.30 -26.11
C TYR A 262 -14.79 9.70 -25.50
N SER A 263 -13.95 9.97 -24.53
CA SER A 263 -13.92 11.20 -23.75
C SER A 263 -13.58 12.41 -24.64
N ASN A 264 -14.32 13.52 -24.48
CA ASN A 264 -13.93 14.81 -25.06
C ASN A 264 -12.95 15.57 -24.15
N GLN A 265 -12.90 15.24 -22.85
CA GLN A 265 -12.12 15.89 -21.81
C GLN A 265 -11.35 14.87 -20.94
N PRO A 266 -10.40 14.08 -21.51
CA PRO A 266 -9.64 13.12 -20.74
C PRO A 266 -9.02 13.76 -19.48
N GLY A 267 -9.15 13.08 -18.36
CA GLY A 267 -8.64 13.55 -17.09
C GLY A 267 -7.12 13.37 -16.93
N ARG A 268 -6.66 13.70 -15.74
CA ARG A 268 -5.28 13.51 -15.31
C ARG A 268 -5.22 13.01 -13.87
N ASP A 269 -4.15 12.34 -13.55
CA ASP A 269 -3.80 11.92 -12.20
C ASP A 269 -2.35 12.28 -11.91
N ALA A 270 -2.16 13.44 -11.33
CA ALA A 270 -0.87 14.07 -11.16
C ALA A 270 -0.51 14.23 -9.68
N GLN A 271 0.78 14.08 -9.38
CA GLN A 271 1.28 14.33 -8.03
C GLN A 271 2.71 14.85 -8.09
N ARG A 272 2.95 15.98 -7.45
CA ARG A 272 4.29 16.48 -7.19
C ARG A 272 4.54 16.49 -5.70
N SER A 273 5.53 15.70 -5.26
CA SER A 273 5.87 15.57 -3.85
C SER A 273 7.34 15.90 -3.60
N ASP A 274 7.58 16.71 -2.57
CA ASP A 274 8.90 16.98 -1.99
C ASP A 274 8.90 16.44 -0.56
N GLY A 275 9.90 15.66 -0.19
CA GLY A 275 10.05 15.07 1.13
C GLY A 275 11.48 15.14 1.64
N ALA A 276 11.62 15.25 2.97
CA ALA A 276 12.89 15.11 3.64
C ALA A 276 12.71 14.38 4.97
N ALA A 277 13.69 13.55 5.33
CA ALA A 277 13.78 12.92 6.65
C ALA A 277 15.20 13.07 7.19
N LEU A 278 15.31 13.48 8.44
CA LEU A 278 16.57 13.54 9.19
C LEU A 278 16.46 12.58 10.37
N ARG A 279 17.31 11.57 10.39
CA ARG A 279 17.47 10.66 11.52
C ARG A 279 18.76 10.99 12.26
N LEU A 280 18.66 11.28 13.54
CA LEU A 280 19.78 11.46 14.46
C LEU A 280 19.79 10.31 15.44
N VAL A 281 20.96 9.70 15.61
CA VAL A 281 21.17 8.61 16.58
C VAL A 281 22.32 8.99 17.48
N ALA A 282 22.04 9.12 18.77
CA ALA A 282 23.01 9.52 19.78
C ALA A 282 23.15 8.46 20.87
N ALA A 283 24.36 7.95 21.08
CA ALA A 283 24.66 7.10 22.23
C ALA A 283 24.74 7.96 23.49
N ILE A 284 23.86 7.69 24.46
CA ILE A 284 23.84 8.36 25.76
C ILE A 284 24.46 7.42 26.79
N GLY A 285 25.71 7.68 27.13
CA GLY A 285 26.50 6.80 27.97
C GLY A 285 25.78 6.34 29.22
N GLY A 286 25.66 5.02 29.40
CA GLY A 286 25.05 4.37 30.54
C GLY A 286 23.51 4.38 30.58
N ILE A 287 22.84 5.02 29.63
CA ILE A 287 21.36 5.05 29.52
C ILE A 287 20.91 4.22 28.31
N GLY A 288 21.54 4.43 27.13
CA GLY A 288 21.19 3.76 25.92
C GLY A 288 21.36 4.65 24.68
N GLU A 289 20.43 4.57 23.74
CA GLU A 289 20.41 5.29 22.47
C GLU A 289 19.22 6.27 22.44
N LEU A 290 19.49 7.54 22.15
CA LEU A 290 18.45 8.51 21.79
C LEU A 290 18.37 8.57 20.26
N ARG A 291 17.19 8.36 19.72
CA ARG A 291 16.89 8.45 18.31
C ARG A 291 15.83 9.53 18.07
N SER A 292 16.13 10.47 17.17
CA SER A 292 15.18 11.45 16.66
C SER A 292 14.98 11.18 15.18
N VAL A 293 13.74 11.16 14.71
CA VAL A 293 13.38 11.06 13.30
C VAL A 293 12.41 12.21 12.99
N THR A 294 12.95 13.25 12.37
CA THR A 294 12.18 14.39 11.88
C THR A 294 11.87 14.19 10.41
N SER A 295 10.60 14.25 10.00
CA SER A 295 10.23 14.20 8.59
C SER A 295 9.29 15.32 8.20
N VAL A 296 9.43 15.78 6.94
CA VAL A 296 8.56 16.75 6.30
C VAL A 296 8.19 16.26 4.91
N ALA A 297 6.94 16.46 4.52
CA ALA A 297 6.50 16.21 3.16
C ALA A 297 5.55 17.31 2.68
N ARG A 298 5.62 17.63 1.40
CA ARG A 298 4.67 18.49 0.70
C ARG A 298 4.26 17.82 -0.59
N SER A 299 2.95 17.63 -0.77
CA SER A 299 2.38 17.02 -1.98
C SER A 299 1.35 17.97 -2.59
N LYS A 300 1.49 18.22 -3.89
CA LYS A 300 0.44 18.79 -4.73
C LYS A 300 -0.14 17.68 -5.57
N ILE A 301 -1.45 17.50 -5.50
CA ILE A 301 -2.16 16.39 -6.13
C ILE A 301 -3.24 17.01 -7.00
N GLY A 302 -3.28 16.64 -8.27
CA GLY A 302 -4.34 17.02 -9.19
C GLY A 302 -4.97 15.75 -9.77
N TYR A 303 -6.25 15.58 -9.56
CA TYR A 303 -7.04 14.47 -10.08
C TYR A 303 -8.22 15.01 -10.86
N SER A 304 -8.46 14.51 -12.05
CA SER A 304 -9.61 14.92 -12.85
C SER A 304 -10.06 13.81 -13.76
N PHE A 305 -11.31 13.83 -14.14
CA PHE A 305 -11.88 12.86 -15.07
C PHE A 305 -13.08 13.45 -15.80
N ASP A 306 -13.37 12.90 -16.98
CA ASP A 306 -14.59 13.07 -17.71
C ASP A 306 -15.70 12.28 -17.01
N GLY A 307 -16.76 12.95 -16.56
CA GLY A 307 -17.82 12.33 -15.75
C GLY A 307 -18.89 11.62 -16.58
N ASP A 308 -19.02 11.93 -17.86
CA ASP A 308 -19.94 11.24 -18.77
C ASP A 308 -19.26 10.21 -19.68
N TRP A 309 -17.91 10.19 -19.70
CA TRP A 309 -17.07 9.29 -20.50
C TRP A 309 -17.36 9.31 -22.00
N GLY A 310 -17.92 10.43 -22.50
CA GLY A 310 -18.44 10.53 -23.84
C GLY A 310 -18.13 11.85 -24.53
N ASN A 311 -19.00 12.23 -25.44
CA ASN A 311 -18.93 13.48 -26.21
C ASN A 311 -20.26 13.74 -26.92
N ASP A 312 -20.45 14.97 -27.41
CA ASP A 312 -21.68 15.37 -28.07
C ASP A 312 -22.05 14.52 -29.31
N VAL A 313 -21.07 13.97 -30.04
CA VAL A 313 -21.31 13.09 -31.18
C VAL A 313 -21.87 11.74 -30.73
N LEU A 314 -21.33 11.18 -29.67
CA LEU A 314 -21.77 9.93 -29.07
C LEU A 314 -23.19 10.07 -28.50
N TRP A 315 -23.45 11.17 -27.78
CA TRP A 315 -24.70 11.41 -27.11
C TRP A 315 -25.81 11.85 -28.09
N GLY A 316 -25.44 12.40 -29.26
CA GLY A 316 -26.36 12.72 -30.35
C GLY A 316 -27.56 13.59 -29.93
N PRO A 317 -28.82 13.07 -29.95
CA PRO A 317 -30.01 13.87 -29.59
C PRO A 317 -30.07 14.21 -28.08
N PHE A 318 -29.23 13.63 -27.26
CA PHE A 318 -29.15 13.91 -25.83
C PHE A 318 -28.05 14.94 -25.49
N ALA A 319 -27.29 15.40 -26.48
CA ALA A 319 -26.33 16.48 -26.30
C ALA A 319 -27.06 17.85 -26.15
N PRO A 320 -26.51 18.83 -25.36
CA PRO A 320 -25.30 18.63 -24.55
C PRO A 320 -25.53 17.68 -23.37
N TYR A 321 -24.54 16.84 -23.08
CA TYR A 321 -24.48 15.95 -21.94
C TYR A 321 -22.99 15.78 -21.59
N ASP A 322 -22.45 16.73 -20.82
CA ASP A 322 -21.03 16.91 -20.62
C ASP A 322 -20.75 17.24 -19.15
N TYR A 323 -19.90 16.45 -18.51
CA TYR A 323 -19.58 16.55 -17.10
C TYR A 323 -18.08 16.33 -16.88
N TYR A 324 -17.48 17.26 -16.16
CA TYR A 324 -16.06 17.17 -15.80
C TYR A 324 -15.86 17.46 -14.33
N GLN A 325 -15.04 16.64 -13.67
CA GLN A 325 -14.64 16.86 -12.29
C GLN A 325 -13.13 17.04 -12.19
N SER A 326 -12.70 17.99 -11.36
CA SER A 326 -11.33 18.14 -10.94
C SER A 326 -11.22 18.32 -9.42
N ASP A 327 -10.15 17.81 -8.85
CA ASP A 327 -9.82 17.81 -7.43
C ASP A 327 -8.33 18.18 -7.30
N ASP A 328 -8.06 19.42 -6.87
CA ASP A 328 -6.71 19.96 -6.71
C ASP A 328 -6.37 20.15 -5.22
N ARG A 329 -5.51 19.27 -4.70
CA ARG A 329 -5.11 19.22 -3.28
C ARG A 329 -3.68 19.67 -3.05
N SER A 330 -3.45 20.31 -1.92
CA SER A 330 -2.12 20.64 -1.42
C SER A 330 -1.99 20.20 0.02
N ARG A 331 -1.20 19.14 0.25
CA ARG A 331 -0.95 18.57 1.57
C ARG A 331 0.44 18.92 2.07
N ARG A 332 0.56 19.18 3.36
CA ARG A 332 1.82 19.32 4.08
C ARG A 332 1.78 18.48 5.34
N THR A 333 2.86 17.77 5.58
CA THR A 333 3.02 16.92 6.77
C THR A 333 4.35 17.25 7.44
N PHE A 334 4.34 17.38 8.76
CA PHE A 334 5.51 17.40 9.62
C PHE A 334 5.35 16.32 10.67
N ALA A 335 6.35 15.50 10.88
CA ALA A 335 6.35 14.50 11.95
C ALA A 335 7.70 14.48 12.69
N GLU A 336 7.65 14.26 13.98
CA GLU A 336 8.80 14.03 14.85
C GLU A 336 8.56 12.81 15.72
N ASP A 337 9.50 11.91 15.72
CA ASP A 337 9.52 10.72 16.57
C ASP A 337 10.83 10.72 17.40
N LEU A 338 10.71 11.08 18.66
CA LEU A 338 11.82 11.07 19.61
C LEU A 338 11.70 9.87 20.52
N ARG A 339 12.67 8.95 20.47
CA ARG A 339 12.66 7.73 21.30
C ARG A 339 13.97 7.49 22.01
N LEU A 340 13.85 7.04 23.25
CA LEU A 340 14.96 6.61 24.07
C LEU A 340 14.88 5.08 24.21
N ILE A 341 15.91 4.40 23.73
CA ILE A 341 16.04 2.94 23.73
C ILE A 341 17.05 2.58 24.80
N GLY A 342 16.62 1.85 25.83
CA GLY A 342 17.49 1.44 26.94
C GLY A 342 18.67 0.58 26.49
N ASP A 343 19.82 0.76 27.13
CA ASP A 343 21.04 -0.02 26.90
C ASP A 343 20.75 -1.50 27.13
N PRO A 344 20.97 -2.40 26.14
CA PRO A 344 20.74 -3.83 26.31
C PRO A 344 21.55 -4.48 27.44
N SER A 345 22.69 -3.88 27.83
CA SER A 345 23.50 -4.35 28.94
C SER A 345 23.00 -3.87 30.31
N ARG A 346 22.10 -2.90 30.36
CA ARG A 346 21.55 -2.27 31.58
C ARG A 346 20.03 -2.38 31.63
N VAL A 347 19.57 -3.61 31.71
CA VAL A 347 18.15 -3.95 31.76
C VAL A 347 17.53 -3.56 33.11
N LEU A 348 16.27 -3.12 33.12
CA LEU A 348 15.51 -2.85 34.33
C LEU A 348 15.30 -4.16 35.11
N PHE A 349 15.45 -4.13 36.43
CA PHE A 349 15.28 -5.29 37.30
C PHE A 349 16.07 -6.53 36.85
N GLY A 350 17.22 -6.30 36.16
CA GLY A 350 18.13 -7.35 35.70
C GLY A 350 17.67 -8.18 34.50
N ARG A 351 16.51 -7.84 33.86
CA ARG A 351 15.98 -8.64 32.75
C ARG A 351 15.02 -7.92 31.78
N ILE A 352 14.61 -6.68 32.04
CA ILE A 352 13.62 -5.97 31.22
C ILE A 352 14.32 -4.96 30.32
N ARG A 353 14.28 -5.17 29.03
CA ARG A 353 14.60 -4.18 28.00
C ARG A 353 13.42 -3.19 27.86
N TRP A 354 13.71 -1.92 27.72
CA TRP A 354 12.69 -0.89 27.67
C TRP A 354 12.95 0.12 26.56
N LEU A 355 11.88 0.77 26.14
CA LEU A 355 11.88 1.88 25.20
C LEU A 355 10.76 2.84 25.60
N ALA A 356 11.00 4.14 25.49
CA ALA A 356 9.98 5.18 25.64
C ALA A 356 10.14 6.21 24.52
N GLY A 357 9.03 6.77 24.05
CA GLY A 357 9.06 7.73 22.96
C GLY A 357 7.92 8.75 23.03
N LEU A 358 8.17 9.86 22.37
CA LEU A 358 7.23 10.96 22.13
C LEU A 358 7.08 11.14 20.62
N TYR A 359 5.85 11.23 20.16
CA TYR A 359 5.54 11.44 18.74
C TYR A 359 4.64 12.65 18.57
N THR A 360 4.88 13.41 17.51
CA THR A 360 3.96 14.43 17.04
C THR A 360 3.84 14.39 15.52
N LEU A 361 2.64 14.63 15.04
CA LEU A 361 2.32 14.81 13.62
C LEU A 361 1.50 16.09 13.47
N HIS A 362 1.84 16.91 12.51
CA HIS A 362 1.01 18.02 12.06
C HIS A 362 0.77 17.89 10.55
N LEU A 363 -0.50 17.78 10.18
CA LEU A 363 -0.93 17.66 8.78
C LEU A 363 -1.88 18.79 8.44
N THR A 364 -1.66 19.43 7.31
CA THR A 364 -2.61 20.38 6.70
C THR A 364 -2.90 20.00 5.27
N GLU A 365 -4.15 20.15 4.85
CA GLU A 365 -4.57 19.96 3.46
C GLU A 365 -5.54 21.06 3.06
N SER A 366 -5.32 21.64 1.90
CA SER A 366 -6.30 22.45 1.18
C SER A 366 -6.74 21.70 -0.07
N ASP A 367 -7.99 21.78 -0.39
CA ASP A 367 -8.61 21.09 -1.50
C ASP A 367 -9.57 22.03 -2.23
N ASN A 368 -9.54 22.02 -3.56
CA ASN A 368 -10.51 22.64 -4.44
C ASN A 368 -11.13 21.55 -5.32
N LEU A 369 -12.37 21.19 -5.00
CA LEU A 369 -13.18 20.26 -5.76
C LEU A 369 -14.10 21.04 -6.68
N ARG A 370 -13.94 20.87 -8.00
CA ARG A 370 -14.68 21.58 -9.01
C ARG A 370 -15.45 20.62 -9.92
N TYR A 371 -16.73 20.91 -10.10
CA TYR A 371 -17.60 20.28 -11.08
C TYR A 371 -17.93 21.28 -12.18
N VAL A 372 -17.82 20.87 -13.43
CA VAL A 372 -18.26 21.61 -14.60
C VAL A 372 -19.27 20.73 -15.34
N PHE A 373 -20.40 21.30 -15.69
CA PHE A 373 -21.46 20.56 -16.38
C PHE A 373 -22.11 21.39 -17.48
N ASN A 374 -22.59 20.71 -18.51
CA ASN A 374 -23.43 21.28 -19.55
C ASN A 374 -24.40 20.20 -20.03
N ASP A 375 -25.65 20.27 -19.60
CA ASP A 375 -26.66 19.27 -19.94
C ASP A 375 -27.98 19.93 -20.35
N GLN A 376 -28.85 19.19 -21.04
CA GLN A 376 -30.13 19.69 -21.57
C GLN A 376 -31.11 20.13 -20.47
N TYR A 377 -30.95 19.66 -19.24
CA TYR A 377 -31.88 19.90 -18.14
C TYR A 377 -31.44 21.07 -17.25
N SER A 378 -30.15 21.15 -16.96
CA SER A 378 -29.57 22.13 -16.04
C SER A 378 -28.91 23.30 -16.78
N GLY A 379 -28.63 23.14 -18.11
CA GLY A 379 -27.79 24.07 -18.86
C GLY A 379 -26.34 24.00 -18.50
N ALA A 380 -25.55 25.00 -18.88
CA ALA A 380 -24.12 25.08 -18.54
C ALA A 380 -23.94 25.74 -17.19
N GLY A 381 -23.04 25.14 -16.36
CA GLY A 381 -22.72 25.64 -15.05
C GLY A 381 -21.44 25.04 -14.44
N SER A 382 -21.06 25.56 -13.30
CA SER A 382 -19.98 24.99 -12.49
C SER A 382 -20.27 25.13 -10.99
N SER A 383 -19.70 24.25 -10.20
CA SER A 383 -19.74 24.29 -8.74
C SER A 383 -18.33 24.08 -8.22
N ASP A 384 -17.88 24.94 -7.32
CA ASP A 384 -16.59 24.88 -6.66
C ASP A 384 -16.79 24.67 -5.15
N LEU A 385 -16.04 23.73 -4.57
CA LEU A 385 -15.98 23.51 -3.13
C LEU A 385 -14.54 23.64 -2.67
N ASP A 386 -14.24 24.74 -2.00
CA ASP A 386 -12.95 24.94 -1.32
C ASP A 386 -13.01 24.38 0.09
N SER A 387 -12.00 23.61 0.49
CA SER A 387 -11.91 23.09 1.84
C SER A 387 -10.52 23.28 2.46
N GLN A 388 -10.48 23.29 3.77
CA GLN A 388 -9.30 23.39 4.60
C GLN A 388 -9.39 22.37 5.72
N TYR A 389 -8.36 21.53 5.84
CA TYR A 389 -8.23 20.55 6.90
C TYR A 389 -6.91 20.71 7.63
N SER A 390 -6.93 20.56 8.96
CA SER A 390 -5.72 20.40 9.75
C SER A 390 -5.91 19.36 10.84
N ALA A 391 -4.88 18.59 11.12
CA ALA A 391 -4.83 17.65 12.23
C ALA A 391 -3.49 17.74 12.94
N THR A 392 -3.52 17.63 14.27
CA THR A 392 -2.32 17.53 15.11
C THR A 392 -2.47 16.32 16.01
N ASP A 393 -1.52 15.40 15.93
CA ASP A 393 -1.42 14.25 16.80
C ASP A 393 -0.25 14.44 17.76
N VAL A 394 -0.46 14.12 19.03
CA VAL A 394 0.58 14.04 20.05
C VAL A 394 0.42 12.74 20.80
N ALA A 395 1.49 11.96 20.88
CA ALA A 395 1.45 10.67 21.55
C ALA A 395 2.66 10.41 22.44
N LEU A 396 2.41 9.75 23.56
CA LEU A 396 3.42 9.14 24.41
C LEU A 396 3.28 7.63 24.27
N TYR A 397 4.40 6.94 24.06
CA TYR A 397 4.41 5.49 23.89
C TYR A 397 5.63 4.84 24.56
N GLY A 398 5.53 3.54 24.77
CA GLY A 398 6.65 2.76 25.28
C GLY A 398 6.44 1.28 25.14
N SER A 399 7.52 0.55 25.25
CA SER A 399 7.50 -0.92 25.26
C SER A 399 8.49 -1.49 26.28
N LEU A 400 8.09 -2.63 26.83
CA LEU A 400 8.87 -3.46 27.73
C LEU A 400 9.02 -4.84 27.12
N GLU A 401 10.20 -5.43 27.24
CA GLU A 401 10.48 -6.76 26.74
C GLU A 401 11.32 -7.53 27.76
N SER A 402 10.95 -8.76 28.04
CA SER A 402 11.64 -9.62 29.03
C SER A 402 11.77 -11.04 28.53
N GLU A 403 12.94 -11.61 28.71
CA GLU A 403 13.15 -13.02 28.49
C GLU A 403 12.60 -13.84 29.68
N LEU A 404 11.74 -14.83 29.37
CA LEU A 404 11.21 -15.80 30.32
C LEU A 404 11.92 -17.15 30.14
N GLY A 405 13.04 -17.29 30.83
CA GLY A 405 13.96 -18.42 30.64
C GLY A 405 14.71 -18.32 29.30
N ALA A 406 15.32 -19.42 28.84
CA ALA A 406 16.23 -19.43 27.71
C ALA A 406 15.53 -19.39 26.33
N ARG A 407 14.22 -19.58 26.27
CA ARG A 407 13.51 -19.81 24.98
C ARG A 407 12.28 -18.96 24.77
N SER A 408 11.81 -18.23 25.76
CA SER A 408 10.57 -17.45 25.65
C SER A 408 10.83 -15.98 25.88
N THR A 409 10.16 -15.12 25.14
CA THR A 409 10.18 -13.67 25.28
C THR A 409 8.75 -13.17 25.42
N VAL A 410 8.52 -12.24 26.35
CA VAL A 410 7.27 -11.51 26.48
C VAL A 410 7.55 -10.05 26.22
N SER A 411 6.73 -9.42 25.40
CA SER A 411 6.77 -7.98 25.14
C SER A 411 5.41 -7.35 25.32
N ALA A 412 5.39 -6.13 25.85
CA ALA A 412 4.19 -5.32 26.00
C ALA A 412 4.50 -3.89 25.56
N GLY A 413 3.61 -3.34 24.76
CA GLY A 413 3.69 -1.95 24.30
C GLY A 413 2.38 -1.22 24.54
N VAL A 414 2.47 0.08 24.79
CA VAL A 414 1.31 0.97 24.94
C VAL A 414 1.60 2.32 24.30
N ARG A 415 0.57 2.91 23.73
CA ARG A 415 0.56 4.29 23.21
C ARG A 415 -0.74 4.98 23.62
N VAL A 416 -0.59 6.18 24.11
CA VAL A 416 -1.70 7.13 24.36
C VAL A 416 -1.53 8.30 23.42
N GLU A 417 -2.57 8.60 22.66
CA GLU A 417 -2.53 9.61 21.60
C GLU A 417 -3.74 10.53 21.69
N GLN A 418 -3.49 11.82 21.56
CA GLN A 418 -4.52 12.84 21.35
C GLN A 418 -4.40 13.38 19.94
N ARG A 419 -5.51 13.36 19.20
CA ARG A 419 -5.66 13.99 17.89
C ARG A 419 -6.66 15.12 17.96
N GLU A 420 -6.25 16.30 17.53
CA GLU A 420 -7.11 17.46 17.32
C GLU A 420 -7.24 17.72 15.83
N ALA A 421 -8.47 17.75 15.31
CA ALA A 421 -8.73 17.95 13.90
C ALA A 421 -9.76 19.07 13.69
N HIS A 422 -9.50 19.88 12.67
CA HIS A 422 -10.34 20.99 12.21
C HIS A 422 -10.60 20.84 10.71
N TYR A 423 -11.83 21.12 10.33
CA TYR A 423 -12.26 21.15 8.94
C TYR A 423 -13.19 22.35 8.72
N ALA A 424 -13.08 22.95 7.54
CA ALA A 424 -14.01 23.96 7.05
C ALA A 424 -14.10 23.85 5.53
N ASP A 425 -15.26 24.13 4.97
CA ASP A 425 -15.47 24.25 3.53
C ASP A 425 -16.34 25.45 3.16
N SER A 426 -16.40 25.74 1.85
CA SER A 426 -17.18 26.87 1.30
C SER A 426 -18.68 26.54 1.13
N ALA A 427 -19.11 25.31 1.38
CA ALA A 427 -20.49 24.89 1.11
C ALA A 427 -21.49 25.43 2.12
N ASP A 428 -21.07 25.64 3.38
CA ASP A 428 -21.93 26.13 4.44
C ASP A 428 -21.15 26.99 5.44
N LEU A 429 -21.03 28.26 5.12
CA LEU A 429 -20.41 29.25 5.98
C LEU A 429 -21.23 29.59 7.24
N GLN A 430 -22.53 29.22 7.27
CA GLN A 430 -23.45 29.53 8.36
C GLN A 430 -23.34 28.54 9.54
N THR A 431 -22.89 27.30 9.28
CA THR A 431 -22.80 26.25 10.30
C THR A 431 -21.38 25.69 10.30
N PRO A 432 -20.48 26.18 11.19
CA PRO A 432 -19.12 25.67 11.23
C PRO A 432 -19.07 24.20 11.65
N PHE A 433 -18.12 23.47 11.08
CA PHE A 433 -17.85 22.10 11.47
C PHE A 433 -17.38 22.03 12.93
N PRO A 434 -17.80 21.01 13.69
CA PRO A 434 -17.35 20.85 15.05
C PRO A 434 -15.84 20.54 15.09
N ARG A 435 -15.12 21.14 16.04
CA ARG A 435 -13.75 20.69 16.34
C ARG A 435 -13.79 19.28 16.88
N GLN A 436 -12.96 18.40 16.36
CA GLN A 436 -12.83 17.03 16.86
C GLN A 436 -11.58 16.90 17.73
N THR A 437 -11.75 16.38 18.93
CA THR A 437 -10.66 15.97 19.82
C THR A 437 -10.87 14.49 20.14
N ASN A 438 -9.95 13.64 19.70
CA ASN A 438 -10.01 12.20 19.95
C ASN A 438 -8.88 11.80 20.91
N HIS A 439 -9.23 11.11 21.99
CA HIS A 439 -8.28 10.46 22.89
C HIS A 439 -8.26 8.98 22.58
N MET A 440 -7.11 8.47 22.18
CA MET A 440 -6.97 7.12 21.66
C MET A 440 -5.90 6.37 22.43
N VAL A 441 -6.11 5.07 22.62
CA VAL A 441 -5.15 4.19 23.29
C VAL A 441 -4.95 2.95 22.43
N GLY A 442 -3.71 2.63 22.11
CA GLY A 442 -3.30 1.41 21.44
C GLY A 442 -2.25 0.65 22.21
N GLY A 443 -1.99 -0.56 21.80
CA GLY A 443 -0.99 -1.36 22.44
C GLY A 443 -0.94 -2.77 21.92
N ASN A 444 0.05 -3.52 22.41
CA ASN A 444 0.21 -4.93 22.12
C ASN A 444 0.78 -5.68 23.34
N LEU A 445 0.42 -6.94 23.43
CA LEU A 445 1.02 -7.92 24.34
C LEU A 445 1.35 -9.15 23.53
N SER A 446 2.63 -9.51 23.50
CA SER A 446 3.11 -10.64 22.71
C SER A 446 3.90 -11.62 23.57
N TRP A 447 3.75 -12.89 23.26
CA TRP A 447 4.57 -13.96 23.76
C TRP A 447 5.16 -14.72 22.57
N ALA A 448 6.47 -14.88 22.55
CA ALA A 448 7.19 -15.64 21.54
C ALA A 448 8.03 -16.74 22.20
N ARG A 449 8.20 -17.87 21.51
CA ARG A 449 8.98 -19.00 22.01
C ARG A 449 9.76 -19.68 20.87
N LYS A 450 11.04 -19.91 21.14
CA LYS A 450 11.92 -20.79 20.35
C LYS A 450 11.61 -22.25 20.70
N THR A 451 10.99 -22.98 19.75
CA THR A 451 10.61 -24.40 19.93
C THR A 451 11.70 -25.33 19.48
N GLY A 452 12.51 -24.93 18.52
CA GLY A 452 13.62 -25.64 17.96
C GLY A 452 14.68 -24.70 17.39
N ASP A 453 15.65 -25.25 16.68
CA ASP A 453 16.66 -24.50 15.95
C ASP A 453 16.04 -23.83 14.74
N GLY A 454 15.91 -22.49 14.77
CA GLY A 454 15.22 -21.70 13.77
C GLY A 454 13.68 -21.83 13.75
N GLU A 455 13.11 -22.44 14.78
CA GLU A 455 11.67 -22.58 14.94
C GLU A 455 11.13 -21.64 16.00
N HIS A 456 10.15 -20.82 15.64
CA HIS A 456 9.54 -19.83 16.51
C HIS A 456 8.03 -19.93 16.43
N VAL A 457 7.38 -19.86 17.57
CA VAL A 457 5.93 -19.66 17.68
C VAL A 457 5.65 -18.39 18.46
N TYR A 458 4.56 -17.71 18.14
CA TYR A 458 4.15 -16.54 18.90
C TYR A 458 2.63 -16.42 18.99
N VAL A 459 2.19 -15.64 19.97
CA VAL A 459 0.82 -15.15 20.12
C VAL A 459 0.90 -13.68 20.46
N THR A 460 0.12 -12.87 19.74
CA THR A 460 0.03 -11.42 19.95
C THR A 460 -1.43 -11.01 20.08
N LEU A 461 -1.73 -10.26 21.13
CA LEU A 461 -2.96 -9.49 21.29
C LEU A 461 -2.63 -8.03 21.05
N ALA A 462 -3.31 -7.38 20.08
CA ALA A 462 -3.04 -5.99 19.73
C ALA A 462 -4.33 -5.18 19.69
N ARG A 463 -4.23 -3.89 20.01
CA ARG A 463 -5.29 -2.91 19.84
C ARG A 463 -4.78 -1.74 18.99
N GLY A 464 -5.45 -1.53 17.85
CA GLY A 464 -5.29 -0.36 17.00
C GLY A 464 -6.47 0.58 17.08
N TYR A 465 -6.31 1.76 16.54
CA TYR A 465 -7.34 2.81 16.47
C TYR A 465 -7.11 3.71 15.26
N LYS A 466 -8.16 4.41 14.87
CA LYS A 466 -8.18 5.41 13.80
C LYS A 466 -9.01 6.60 14.28
N GLY A 467 -8.56 7.83 14.02
CA GLY A 467 -9.27 9.04 14.42
C GLY A 467 -10.63 9.19 13.70
N GLY A 468 -11.48 10.03 14.23
CA GLY A 468 -12.66 10.50 13.53
C GLY A 468 -12.31 11.41 12.36
N GLY A 469 -13.29 11.76 11.53
CA GLY A 469 -13.09 12.58 10.34
C GLY A 469 -14.32 13.39 9.97
N PHE A 470 -14.27 13.96 8.76
CA PHE A 470 -15.28 14.87 8.24
C PHE A 470 -15.71 14.44 6.84
N ASN A 471 -16.98 14.61 6.55
CA ASN A 471 -17.55 14.48 5.22
C ASN A 471 -17.70 15.89 4.60
N ILE A 472 -17.62 15.96 3.28
CA ILE A 472 -17.58 17.23 2.55
C ILE A 472 -18.85 17.48 1.74
N GLY A 473 -19.15 18.74 1.45
CA GLY A 473 -20.22 19.14 0.53
C GLY A 473 -21.48 19.64 1.20
N SER A 474 -22.27 20.38 0.40
CA SER A 474 -23.52 21.05 0.85
C SER A 474 -24.70 20.09 1.02
N GLN A 475 -24.65 18.93 0.38
CA GLN A 475 -25.73 17.95 0.40
C GLN A 475 -25.63 16.96 1.59
N ILE A 476 -24.55 17.06 2.37
CA ILE A 476 -24.35 16.28 3.59
C ILE A 476 -25.20 16.83 4.71
N LEU A 477 -26.03 15.98 5.35
CA LEU A 477 -26.82 16.35 6.50
C LEU A 477 -25.94 16.79 7.69
N ALA A 478 -26.43 17.66 8.55
CA ALA A 478 -25.66 18.19 9.68
C ALA A 478 -25.08 17.09 10.58
N GLU A 479 -25.87 16.03 10.85
CA GLU A 479 -25.48 14.86 11.62
C GLU A 479 -24.47 13.95 10.90
N GLN A 480 -24.34 14.04 9.59
CA GLN A 480 -23.40 13.27 8.76
C GLN A 480 -22.08 14.01 8.52
N ARG A 481 -21.96 15.29 8.88
CA ARG A 481 -20.77 16.12 8.61
C ARG A 481 -19.51 15.63 9.30
N SER A 482 -19.63 14.87 10.36
CA SER A 482 -18.50 14.26 11.04
C SER A 482 -18.82 12.87 11.54
N PHE A 483 -17.80 12.04 11.63
CA PHE A 483 -17.88 10.69 12.16
C PHE A 483 -16.80 10.46 13.23
N GLY A 484 -17.08 9.55 14.15
CA GLY A 484 -16.23 9.27 15.31
C GLY A 484 -15.06 8.34 15.01
N PRO A 485 -14.17 8.13 16.00
CA PRO A 485 -13.05 7.21 15.88
C PRO A 485 -13.50 5.75 15.78
N GLU A 486 -12.65 4.94 15.17
CA GLU A 486 -12.75 3.49 15.08
C GLU A 486 -11.68 2.80 15.92
N SER A 487 -11.96 1.63 16.47
CA SER A 487 -10.96 0.78 17.12
C SER A 487 -11.02 -0.66 16.64
N LEU A 488 -9.88 -1.33 16.72
CA LEU A 488 -9.67 -2.70 16.28
C LEU A 488 -8.94 -3.49 17.36
N TRP A 489 -9.49 -4.65 17.73
CA TRP A 489 -8.81 -5.66 18.51
C TRP A 489 -8.40 -6.81 17.60
N SER A 490 -7.16 -7.26 17.74
CA SER A 490 -6.59 -8.37 16.97
C SER A 490 -5.96 -9.37 17.91
N ILE A 491 -6.24 -10.65 17.68
CA ILE A 491 -5.45 -11.76 18.23
C ILE A 491 -4.84 -12.51 17.05
N GLU A 492 -3.54 -12.78 17.14
CA GLU A 492 -2.78 -13.44 16.10
C GLU A 492 -1.86 -14.49 16.70
N THR A 493 -1.70 -15.61 16.04
CA THR A 493 -0.71 -16.63 16.34
C THR A 493 0.02 -17.02 15.08
N GLY A 494 1.33 -17.18 15.18
CA GLY A 494 2.18 -17.51 14.05
C GLY A 494 3.23 -18.53 14.37
N PHE A 495 3.69 -19.18 13.30
CA PHE A 495 4.83 -20.08 13.29
C PHE A 495 5.83 -19.64 12.24
N ARG A 496 7.10 -19.63 12.58
CA ARG A 496 8.22 -19.35 11.68
C ARG A 496 9.25 -20.43 11.75
N TYR A 497 9.72 -20.82 10.56
CA TYR A 497 10.85 -21.72 10.36
C TYR A 497 11.89 -21.01 9.49
N THR A 498 12.96 -20.53 10.13
CA THR A 498 14.03 -19.76 9.50
C THR A 498 15.40 -20.30 9.93
N ARG A 499 15.56 -21.62 9.91
CA ARG A 499 16.79 -22.27 10.34
C ARG A 499 17.96 -21.86 9.43
N PRO A 500 19.10 -21.39 9.96
CA PRO A 500 20.30 -21.14 9.18
C PRO A 500 20.72 -22.37 8.36
N LYS A 501 21.09 -22.14 7.12
CA LYS A 501 21.46 -23.21 6.15
C LYS A 501 20.31 -24.17 5.76
N SER A 502 19.09 -23.91 6.17
CA SER A 502 17.93 -24.65 5.66
C SER A 502 17.61 -24.22 4.24
N PRO A 503 17.28 -25.14 3.34
CA PRO A 503 16.74 -24.77 2.04
C PRO A 503 15.32 -24.23 2.11
N ILE A 504 14.66 -24.30 3.27
CA ILE A 504 13.27 -23.90 3.48
C ILE A 504 13.20 -22.76 4.48
N GLN A 505 12.43 -21.74 4.15
CA GLN A 505 11.89 -20.73 5.07
C GLN A 505 10.38 -20.77 4.96
N LEU A 506 9.69 -20.84 6.10
CA LEU A 506 8.24 -20.88 6.17
C LEU A 506 7.76 -19.94 7.26
N GLN A 507 6.76 -19.16 6.96
CA GLN A 507 5.95 -18.47 7.98
C GLN A 507 4.48 -18.72 7.75
N THR A 508 3.72 -18.85 8.83
CA THR A 508 2.28 -19.02 8.80
C THR A 508 1.67 -18.24 9.95
N ASP A 509 0.58 -17.54 9.67
CA ASP A 509 -0.11 -16.69 10.63
C ASP A 509 -1.61 -16.95 10.56
N VAL A 510 -2.27 -17.07 11.71
CA VAL A 510 -3.70 -17.15 11.86
C VAL A 510 -4.13 -15.96 12.70
N PHE A 511 -5.12 -15.22 12.25
CA PHE A 511 -5.57 -14.00 12.91
C PHE A 511 -7.09 -13.95 13.04
N TYR A 512 -7.56 -13.24 14.07
CA TYR A 512 -8.92 -12.80 14.26
C TYR A 512 -8.94 -11.34 14.70
N MET A 513 -9.72 -10.53 14.01
CA MET A 513 -9.81 -9.09 14.21
C MET A 513 -11.28 -8.69 14.40
N ARG A 514 -11.53 -7.83 15.40
CA ARG A 514 -12.84 -7.26 15.69
C ARG A 514 -12.78 -5.75 15.64
N ARG A 515 -13.54 -5.15 14.72
CA ARG A 515 -13.69 -3.71 14.55
C ARG A 515 -14.89 -3.20 15.34
N GLN A 516 -14.75 -2.05 15.98
CA GLN A 516 -15.79 -1.38 16.75
C GLN A 516 -15.95 0.04 16.24
N SER A 517 -17.20 0.51 16.13
CA SER A 517 -17.52 1.81 15.51
C SER A 517 -16.89 1.95 14.13
N MET A 518 -16.97 0.90 13.33
CA MET A 518 -16.31 0.78 12.04
C MET A 518 -16.71 1.92 11.12
N GLN A 519 -15.74 2.64 10.56
CA GLN A 519 -15.96 3.67 9.56
C GLN A 519 -16.26 3.02 8.21
N VAL A 520 -17.43 3.30 7.65
CA VAL A 520 -17.91 2.75 6.39
C VAL A 520 -18.22 3.87 5.42
N TYR A 521 -17.63 3.77 4.24
CA TYR A 521 -17.89 4.68 3.14
C TYR A 521 -19.14 4.25 2.37
N LEU A 522 -20.01 5.20 2.08
CA LEU A 522 -21.31 5.01 1.43
C LEU A 522 -21.47 5.99 0.27
N SER A 523 -22.25 5.57 -0.71
CA SER A 523 -22.82 6.43 -1.74
C SER A 523 -24.35 6.33 -1.72
N GLU A 524 -25.01 7.45 -1.87
CA GLU A 524 -26.46 7.55 -1.93
C GLU A 524 -26.87 8.42 -3.12
N GLN A 525 -27.80 7.92 -3.94
CA GLN A 525 -28.37 8.69 -5.03
C GLN A 525 -29.53 9.55 -4.52
N LEU A 526 -29.34 10.85 -4.46
CA LEU A 526 -30.35 11.80 -3.96
C LEU A 526 -31.51 12.03 -4.93
N GLN A 527 -31.26 11.88 -6.22
CA GLN A 527 -32.24 12.05 -7.27
C GLN A 527 -32.14 10.92 -8.28
N GLN A 528 -33.19 10.14 -8.40
CA GLN A 528 -33.27 9.05 -9.37
C GLN A 528 -33.07 9.55 -10.81
N ASN A 529 -32.34 8.80 -11.63
CA ASN A 529 -32.02 9.10 -13.02
C ASN A 529 -31.16 10.37 -13.23
N ASN A 530 -30.51 10.88 -12.19
CA ASN A 530 -29.52 11.94 -12.28
C ASN A 530 -28.15 11.39 -11.91
N PRO A 531 -27.22 11.21 -12.86
CA PRO A 531 -25.90 10.63 -12.59
C PRO A 531 -24.99 11.52 -11.75
N LEU A 532 -25.33 12.80 -11.56
CA LEU A 532 -24.60 13.74 -10.71
C LEU A 532 -25.19 13.87 -9.29
N ALA A 533 -26.40 13.38 -9.06
CA ALA A 533 -27.07 13.52 -7.78
C ALA A 533 -26.64 12.42 -6.79
N TYR A 534 -25.35 12.14 -6.71
CA TYR A 534 -24.78 11.24 -5.70
C TYR A 534 -24.14 12.05 -4.57
N VAL A 535 -24.35 11.59 -3.35
CA VAL A 535 -23.62 12.05 -2.18
C VAL A 535 -22.78 10.91 -1.63
N PHE A 536 -21.55 11.22 -1.28
CA PHE A 536 -20.59 10.27 -0.73
C PHE A 536 -20.25 10.68 0.70
N TYR A 537 -20.34 9.75 1.64
CA TYR A 537 -20.05 10.06 3.03
C TYR A 537 -19.58 8.83 3.79
N THR A 538 -18.84 9.07 4.87
CA THR A 538 -18.41 8.05 5.82
C THR A 538 -19.22 8.18 7.09
N GLN A 539 -19.68 7.05 7.62
CA GLN A 539 -20.32 6.97 8.93
C GLN A 539 -19.80 5.78 9.74
N ASN A 540 -19.98 5.85 11.07
CA ASN A 540 -19.66 4.72 11.92
C ASN A 540 -20.78 3.68 11.85
N ALA A 541 -20.49 2.51 11.24
CA ALA A 541 -21.32 1.32 11.37
C ALA A 541 -21.08 0.65 12.73
N SER A 542 -21.89 -0.35 13.09
CA SER A 542 -21.81 -0.97 14.39
C SER A 542 -20.51 -1.74 14.60
N GLN A 543 -20.20 -2.76 13.79
CA GLN A 543 -19.06 -3.64 13.99
C GLN A 543 -18.64 -4.33 12.69
N GLY A 544 -17.39 -4.83 12.67
CA GLY A 544 -16.87 -5.70 11.62
C GLY A 544 -15.97 -6.78 12.19
N GLU A 545 -15.86 -7.89 11.49
CA GLU A 545 -14.85 -8.90 11.81
C GLU A 545 -14.10 -9.35 10.57
N ASN A 546 -12.81 -9.63 10.76
CA ASN A 546 -11.91 -10.11 9.73
C ASN A 546 -11.07 -11.23 10.33
N TYR A 547 -11.05 -12.42 9.73
CA TYR A 547 -10.21 -13.51 10.18
C TYR A 547 -9.72 -14.35 9.02
N GLY A 548 -8.59 -15.00 9.22
CA GLY A 548 -7.98 -15.74 8.15
C GLY A 548 -6.68 -16.42 8.51
N LEU A 549 -6.05 -16.93 7.45
CA LEU A 549 -4.75 -17.60 7.46
C LEU A 549 -3.87 -16.99 6.38
N GLU A 550 -2.61 -16.81 6.70
CA GLU A 550 -1.56 -16.38 5.78
C GLU A 550 -0.40 -17.36 5.85
N ALA A 551 0.23 -17.64 4.71
CA ALA A 551 1.38 -18.52 4.62
C ALA A 551 2.35 -17.98 3.56
N GLU A 552 3.63 -17.99 3.87
CA GLU A 552 4.72 -17.63 2.95
C GLU A 552 5.81 -18.70 3.03
N LEU A 553 6.24 -19.19 1.87
CA LEU A 553 7.24 -20.24 1.72
C LEU A 553 8.30 -19.79 0.74
N THR A 554 9.57 -19.93 1.12
CA THR A 554 10.70 -19.93 0.20
C THR A 554 11.40 -21.28 0.30
N TYR A 555 11.58 -21.93 -0.84
CA TYR A 555 12.25 -23.22 -0.92
C TYR A 555 13.33 -23.20 -2.00
N ARG A 556 14.58 -23.37 -1.61
CA ARG A 556 15.71 -23.57 -2.51
C ARG A 556 15.83 -25.08 -2.78
N ILE A 557 15.41 -25.51 -3.96
CA ILE A 557 15.42 -26.91 -4.38
C ILE A 557 16.88 -27.38 -4.51
N ASP A 558 17.69 -26.55 -5.16
CA ASP A 558 19.13 -26.70 -5.31
C ASP A 558 19.79 -25.31 -5.56
N ASP A 559 21.06 -25.28 -5.96
CA ASP A 559 21.80 -24.05 -6.25
C ASP A 559 21.26 -23.27 -7.47
N ARG A 560 20.38 -23.87 -8.26
CA ARG A 560 19.83 -23.31 -9.49
C ARG A 560 18.35 -22.95 -9.40
N TRP A 561 17.60 -23.69 -8.60
CA TRP A 561 16.16 -23.59 -8.54
C TRP A 561 15.67 -23.10 -7.19
N ARG A 562 14.86 -22.06 -7.21
CA ARG A 562 14.17 -21.51 -6.03
C ARG A 562 12.67 -21.39 -6.32
N VAL A 563 11.85 -21.77 -5.36
CA VAL A 563 10.41 -21.54 -5.34
C VAL A 563 10.11 -20.58 -4.21
N SER A 564 9.33 -19.53 -4.51
CA SER A 564 8.76 -18.65 -3.50
C SER A 564 7.25 -18.64 -3.68
N SER A 565 6.49 -18.73 -2.61
CA SER A 565 5.03 -18.70 -2.69
C SER A 565 4.42 -18.00 -1.49
N SER A 566 3.27 -17.39 -1.71
CA SER A 566 2.42 -16.85 -0.65
C SER A 566 0.97 -17.27 -0.89
N ALA A 567 0.22 -17.48 0.18
CA ALA A 567 -1.18 -17.77 0.13
C ALA A 567 -1.90 -17.14 1.31
N SER A 568 -3.12 -16.68 1.09
CA SER A 568 -3.98 -16.18 2.16
C SER A 568 -5.42 -16.60 1.94
N LEU A 569 -6.09 -16.86 3.07
CA LEU A 569 -7.54 -17.01 3.18
C LEU A 569 -8.06 -15.90 4.07
N LEU A 570 -9.14 -15.26 3.66
CA LEU A 570 -9.75 -14.16 4.39
C LEU A 570 -11.26 -14.33 4.44
N ARG A 571 -11.82 -14.12 5.59
CA ARG A 571 -13.23 -13.83 5.75
C ARG A 571 -13.40 -12.51 6.46
N SER A 572 -13.98 -11.55 5.76
CA SER A 572 -14.35 -10.25 6.29
C SER A 572 -15.86 -10.12 6.26
N ARG A 573 -16.48 -9.45 7.24
CA ARG A 573 -17.91 -9.21 7.21
C ARG A 573 -18.34 -8.06 8.11
N TYR A 574 -19.46 -7.46 7.74
CA TYR A 574 -20.19 -6.52 8.58
C TYR A 574 -21.01 -7.28 9.61
N LEU A 575 -21.17 -6.73 10.80
CA LEU A 575 -21.91 -7.37 11.88
C LEU A 575 -22.78 -6.37 12.65
N GLY A 576 -24.03 -6.79 12.96
CA GLY A 576 -24.97 -6.00 13.75
C GLY A 576 -25.27 -4.66 13.10
N VAL A 577 -25.44 -4.65 11.79
CA VAL A 577 -25.74 -3.46 11.00
C VAL A 577 -27.12 -2.92 11.39
N SER A 578 -27.17 -1.62 11.71
CA SER A 578 -28.40 -0.96 12.16
C SER A 578 -28.48 0.47 11.62
N GLY A 579 -29.63 1.14 11.82
CA GLY A 579 -29.85 2.49 11.32
C GLY A 579 -29.86 2.57 9.80
N LEU A 580 -29.25 3.58 9.21
CA LEU A 580 -29.18 3.82 7.76
C LEU A 580 -28.53 2.67 6.97
N PHE A 581 -27.74 1.84 7.61
CA PHE A 581 -27.11 0.68 6.98
C PHE A 581 -28.02 -0.56 6.90
N ALA A 582 -29.09 -0.63 7.69
CA ALA A 582 -29.97 -1.81 7.73
C ALA A 582 -30.61 -2.10 6.38
N ASP A 583 -31.02 -1.05 5.67
CA ASP A 583 -31.70 -1.14 4.37
C ASP A 583 -30.76 -1.56 3.22
N LEU A 584 -29.44 -1.47 3.42
CA LEU A 584 -28.45 -1.91 2.43
C LEU A 584 -28.29 -3.44 2.38
N GLY A 585 -28.85 -4.19 3.35
CA GLY A 585 -28.77 -5.65 3.39
C GLY A 585 -27.34 -6.20 3.49
N ILE A 586 -26.43 -5.45 4.12
CA ILE A 586 -25.00 -5.77 4.16
C ILE A 586 -24.59 -6.60 5.38
N ASP A 587 -25.49 -6.86 6.32
CA ASP A 587 -25.16 -7.67 7.50
C ASP A 587 -24.69 -9.07 7.09
N GLY A 588 -23.55 -9.50 7.61
CA GLY A 588 -22.88 -10.75 7.22
C GLY A 588 -22.17 -10.74 5.87
N ARG A 589 -22.31 -9.69 5.04
CA ARG A 589 -21.65 -9.55 3.74
C ARG A 589 -20.16 -9.23 3.91
N ALA A 590 -19.34 -9.66 2.94
CA ALA A 590 -17.92 -9.31 2.89
C ALA A 590 -17.71 -7.80 2.65
N GLN A 591 -16.65 -7.27 3.25
CA GLN A 591 -16.22 -5.89 3.03
C GLN A 591 -15.64 -5.73 1.61
N PRO A 592 -15.66 -4.52 1.02
CA PRO A 592 -15.07 -4.26 -0.30
C PRO A 592 -13.56 -4.57 -0.33
N PHE A 593 -13.05 -4.91 -1.52
CA PHE A 593 -11.65 -5.27 -1.76
C PHE A 593 -11.06 -6.33 -0.82
N ALA A 594 -11.92 -7.23 -0.31
CA ALA A 594 -11.57 -8.30 0.61
C ALA A 594 -11.83 -9.69 -0.02
N PRO A 595 -11.04 -10.12 -1.03
CA PRO A 595 -11.20 -11.42 -1.65
C PRO A 595 -11.01 -12.54 -0.62
N SER A 596 -11.78 -13.61 -0.75
CA SER A 596 -11.75 -14.73 0.19
C SER A 596 -10.46 -15.56 0.14
N TYR A 597 -9.70 -15.44 -0.95
CA TYR A 597 -8.36 -16.01 -1.09
C TYR A 597 -7.50 -15.16 -2.03
N LYS A 598 -6.19 -15.21 -1.79
CA LYS A 598 -5.16 -14.66 -2.67
C LYS A 598 -3.94 -15.58 -2.61
N PHE A 599 -3.26 -15.73 -3.74
CA PHE A 599 -2.03 -16.54 -3.82
C PHE A 599 -1.03 -15.96 -4.78
N SER A 600 0.24 -16.27 -4.54
CA SER A 600 1.32 -16.10 -5.49
C SER A 600 2.25 -17.31 -5.47
N ALA A 601 2.89 -17.58 -6.59
CA ALA A 601 3.98 -18.55 -6.71
C ALA A 601 4.99 -18.05 -7.73
N ALA A 602 6.26 -18.15 -7.41
CA ALA A 602 7.36 -17.82 -8.30
C ALA A 602 8.32 -19.01 -8.39
N LEU A 603 8.68 -19.39 -9.62
CA LEU A 603 9.73 -20.36 -9.90
C LEU A 603 10.89 -19.64 -10.56
N GLU A 604 12.04 -19.71 -9.92
CA GLU A 604 13.27 -19.09 -10.39
C GLU A 604 14.32 -20.13 -10.75
N TYR A 605 15.00 -19.89 -11.86
CA TYR A 605 16.13 -20.65 -12.34
C TYR A 605 17.34 -19.76 -12.55
N GLN A 606 18.50 -20.16 -12.02
CA GLN A 606 19.78 -19.48 -12.22
C GLN A 606 20.83 -20.49 -12.67
N HIS A 607 21.42 -20.26 -13.85
CA HIS A 607 22.48 -21.09 -14.39
C HIS A 607 23.86 -20.52 -14.03
N PRO A 608 24.88 -21.33 -13.68
CA PRO A 608 26.22 -20.85 -13.30
C PRO A 608 26.90 -19.97 -14.36
N VAL A 609 26.57 -20.14 -15.66
CA VAL A 609 27.14 -19.32 -16.76
C VAL A 609 26.47 -17.94 -16.85
N GLY A 610 25.35 -17.69 -16.09
CA GLY A 610 24.68 -16.42 -16.06
C GLY A 610 23.28 -16.37 -16.65
N TRP A 611 22.76 -17.44 -17.29
CA TRP A 611 21.36 -17.49 -17.71
C TRP A 611 20.44 -17.56 -16.51
N PHE A 612 19.32 -16.87 -16.57
CA PHE A 612 18.27 -16.96 -15.56
C PHE A 612 16.88 -16.90 -16.20
N ALA A 613 15.91 -17.45 -15.48
CA ALA A 613 14.49 -17.33 -15.81
C ALA A 613 13.66 -17.28 -14.53
N ARG A 614 12.52 -16.57 -14.58
CA ARG A 614 11.53 -16.50 -13.51
C ARG A 614 10.14 -16.52 -14.12
N LEU A 615 9.29 -17.37 -13.54
CA LEU A 615 7.85 -17.44 -13.81
C LEU A 615 7.12 -17.07 -12.52
N ASP A 616 6.28 -16.06 -12.58
CA ASP A 616 5.38 -15.67 -11.49
C ASP A 616 3.94 -15.98 -11.87
N VAL A 617 3.18 -16.51 -10.92
CA VAL A 617 1.73 -16.71 -11.02
C VAL A 617 1.11 -16.02 -9.81
N THR A 618 0.18 -15.11 -10.02
CA THR A 618 -0.58 -14.44 -8.95
C THR A 618 -2.06 -14.56 -9.24
N GLY A 619 -2.88 -14.67 -8.18
CA GLY A 619 -4.33 -14.73 -8.37
C GLY A 619 -5.10 -14.45 -7.10
N MET A 620 -6.38 -14.13 -7.27
CA MET A 620 -7.29 -13.87 -6.16
C MET A 620 -8.74 -14.22 -6.49
N GLY A 621 -9.53 -14.40 -5.44
CA GLY A 621 -10.98 -14.58 -5.54
C GLY A 621 -11.72 -13.31 -5.90
N SER A 622 -13.01 -13.43 -6.17
CA SER A 622 -13.90 -12.28 -6.36
C SER A 622 -14.03 -11.44 -5.07
N PHE A 623 -14.28 -10.15 -5.24
CA PHE A 623 -14.50 -9.19 -4.15
C PHE A 623 -15.55 -8.17 -4.55
N TYR A 624 -16.24 -7.57 -3.59
CA TYR A 624 -17.15 -6.44 -3.80
C TYR A 624 -16.35 -5.17 -4.06
N TYR A 625 -16.83 -4.31 -4.97
CA TYR A 625 -16.22 -3.01 -5.23
C TYR A 625 -16.63 -1.98 -4.16
N TYR A 626 -17.91 -1.95 -3.79
CA TYR A 626 -18.46 -0.98 -2.84
C TYR A 626 -19.36 -1.61 -1.78
N THR A 627 -19.62 -0.82 -0.74
CA THR A 627 -20.59 -1.17 0.31
C THR A 627 -22.03 -0.97 -0.17
N SER A 628 -22.27 0.05 -0.98
CA SER A 628 -23.60 0.48 -1.39
C SER A 628 -24.27 -0.43 -2.43
N ASP A 629 -23.50 -1.25 -3.12
CA ASP A 629 -24.03 -2.16 -4.15
C ASP A 629 -23.55 -3.60 -3.99
N SER A 630 -24.06 -4.52 -4.80
CA SER A 630 -23.73 -5.94 -4.76
C SER A 630 -22.81 -6.40 -5.89
N GLN A 631 -22.24 -5.48 -6.65
CA GLN A 631 -21.37 -5.81 -7.77
C GLN A 631 -20.02 -6.35 -7.30
N THR A 632 -19.54 -7.38 -7.98
CA THR A 632 -18.27 -8.05 -7.64
C THR A 632 -17.36 -8.15 -8.84
N SER A 633 -16.07 -8.15 -8.56
CA SER A 633 -15.06 -8.58 -9.54
C SER A 633 -15.21 -10.06 -9.86
N SER A 634 -14.66 -10.48 -10.99
CA SER A 634 -14.41 -11.90 -11.26
C SER A 634 -13.13 -12.36 -10.54
N ALA A 635 -13.05 -13.63 -10.16
CA ALA A 635 -11.78 -14.23 -9.77
C ALA A 635 -10.85 -14.32 -10.99
N TYR A 636 -9.54 -14.10 -10.77
CA TYR A 636 -8.56 -14.11 -11.85
C TYR A 636 -7.19 -14.62 -11.42
N SER A 637 -6.36 -14.99 -12.41
CA SER A 637 -4.93 -15.19 -12.25
C SER A 637 -4.17 -14.47 -13.37
N VAL A 638 -2.93 -14.09 -13.06
CA VAL A 638 -2.02 -13.41 -13.98
C VAL A 638 -0.65 -14.09 -13.89
N GLU A 639 -0.09 -14.41 -15.03
CA GLU A 639 1.21 -15.04 -15.16
C GLU A 639 2.20 -14.08 -15.82
N ASN A 640 3.40 -13.96 -15.23
CA ASN A 640 4.50 -13.16 -15.76
C ASN A 640 5.73 -14.03 -15.99
N LEU A 641 6.41 -13.81 -17.11
CA LEU A 641 7.63 -14.55 -17.45
C LEU A 641 8.76 -13.54 -17.69
N ARG A 642 9.92 -13.83 -17.13
CA ARG A 642 11.16 -13.08 -17.37
C ARG A 642 12.30 -14.06 -17.60
N ALA A 643 13.14 -13.80 -18.61
CA ALA A 643 14.36 -14.56 -18.85
C ALA A 643 15.48 -13.62 -19.26
N GLY A 644 16.72 -13.96 -18.94
CA GLY A 644 17.84 -13.09 -19.25
C GLY A 644 19.21 -13.72 -19.04
N PHE A 645 20.21 -12.88 -19.17
CA PHE A 645 21.60 -13.26 -19.04
C PHE A 645 22.38 -12.21 -18.26
N LYS A 646 23.15 -12.65 -17.28
CA LYS A 646 24.05 -11.83 -16.48
C LYS A 646 25.49 -12.15 -16.81
N HIS A 647 26.29 -11.12 -17.14
CA HIS A 647 27.70 -11.25 -17.42
C HIS A 647 28.48 -10.07 -16.81
N GLY A 648 29.31 -10.37 -15.82
CA GLY A 648 30.02 -9.33 -15.08
C GLY A 648 29.03 -8.32 -14.46
N SER A 649 29.22 -7.05 -14.78
CA SER A 649 28.38 -5.93 -14.32
C SER A 649 27.08 -5.76 -15.12
N TRP A 650 26.87 -6.49 -16.21
CA TRP A 650 25.72 -6.34 -17.10
C TRP A 650 24.67 -7.43 -16.87
N THR A 651 23.43 -7.03 -16.91
CA THR A 651 22.27 -7.96 -16.94
C THR A 651 21.30 -7.49 -18.01
N ALA A 652 20.98 -8.37 -18.96
CA ALA A 652 19.95 -8.12 -19.96
C ALA A 652 18.84 -9.14 -19.81
N SER A 653 17.58 -8.69 -19.86
CA SER A 653 16.40 -9.56 -19.75
C SER A 653 15.29 -9.15 -20.70
N ALA A 654 14.57 -10.15 -21.22
CA ALA A 654 13.27 -9.97 -21.85
C ALA A 654 12.19 -10.47 -20.90
N TRP A 655 11.02 -9.83 -20.92
CA TRP A 655 9.93 -10.17 -20.03
C TRP A 655 8.58 -10.00 -20.71
N VAL A 656 7.60 -10.74 -20.20
CA VAL A 656 6.19 -10.65 -20.57
C VAL A 656 5.39 -10.54 -19.26
N ARG A 657 4.58 -9.49 -19.16
CA ARG A 657 3.56 -9.36 -18.11
C ARG A 657 2.20 -9.78 -18.68
N ASN A 658 1.37 -10.38 -17.85
CA ASN A 658 0.07 -10.92 -18.25
C ASN A 658 0.21 -11.83 -19.49
N LEU A 659 1.00 -12.91 -19.35
CA LEU A 659 1.43 -13.80 -20.44
C LEU A 659 0.26 -14.33 -21.26
N PHE A 660 -0.85 -14.67 -20.64
CA PHE A 660 -2.03 -15.24 -21.30
C PHE A 660 -3.11 -14.21 -21.65
N ASP A 661 -2.79 -12.90 -21.47
CA ASP A 661 -3.70 -11.78 -21.77
C ASP A 661 -5.03 -11.89 -21.01
N ALA A 662 -4.94 -12.23 -19.72
CA ALA A 662 -6.11 -12.32 -18.86
C ALA A 662 -6.83 -10.98 -18.77
N HIS A 663 -8.13 -10.99 -19.01
CA HIS A 663 -8.99 -9.81 -18.92
C HIS A 663 -9.71 -9.81 -17.58
N TYR A 664 -9.40 -8.86 -16.73
CA TYR A 664 -10.04 -8.69 -15.42
C TYR A 664 -10.21 -7.21 -15.09
N ALA A 665 -11.10 -6.92 -14.16
CA ALA A 665 -11.35 -5.56 -13.67
C ALA A 665 -10.70 -5.36 -12.31
N GLN A 666 -10.07 -4.20 -12.14
CA GLN A 666 -9.47 -3.77 -10.87
C GLN A 666 -10.46 -2.96 -10.04
N GLN A 667 -11.39 -2.25 -10.70
CA GLN A 667 -12.43 -1.44 -10.10
C GLN A 667 -13.71 -1.54 -10.94
N GLY A 668 -14.86 -1.25 -10.34
CA GLY A 668 -16.14 -1.20 -11.03
C GLY A 668 -17.11 -0.24 -10.36
N PHE A 669 -17.94 0.42 -11.14
CA PHE A 669 -19.08 1.22 -10.70
C PHE A 669 -20.39 0.61 -11.19
N TYR A 670 -21.46 0.81 -10.43
CA TYR A 670 -22.81 0.37 -10.79
C TYR A 670 -23.78 1.52 -10.63
N PHE A 671 -24.09 2.19 -11.73
CA PHE A 671 -25.00 3.35 -11.74
C PHE A 671 -25.57 3.58 -13.14
N GLY A 672 -26.54 4.50 -13.23
CA GLY A 672 -27.13 4.92 -14.48
C GLY A 672 -26.40 6.12 -15.09
N LEU A 673 -25.71 5.91 -16.22
CA LEU A 673 -25.00 6.95 -16.94
C LEU A 673 -25.63 7.27 -18.30
N ILE A 674 -26.10 6.25 -19.02
CA ILE A 674 -26.45 6.36 -20.44
C ILE A 674 -27.90 6.84 -20.64
N PRO A 675 -28.11 8.01 -21.27
CA PRO A 675 -29.47 8.48 -21.61
C PRO A 675 -30.13 7.58 -22.68
N PRO A 676 -31.48 7.55 -22.78
CA PRO A 676 -32.45 8.40 -22.07
C PRO A 676 -32.93 7.81 -20.73
N ASP A 677 -32.75 6.53 -20.50
CA ASP A 677 -33.39 5.81 -19.39
C ASP A 677 -32.50 5.72 -18.12
N TYR A 678 -31.22 6.04 -18.24
CA TYR A 678 -30.25 6.00 -17.14
C TYR A 678 -30.35 4.72 -16.32
N SER A 679 -30.53 3.58 -17.00
CA SER A 679 -30.59 2.28 -16.36
C SER A 679 -29.25 1.92 -15.71
N ASN A 680 -29.30 1.42 -14.47
CA ASN A 680 -28.09 1.02 -13.77
C ASN A 680 -27.39 -0.14 -14.49
N GLN A 681 -26.10 0.02 -14.75
CA GLN A 681 -25.24 -0.99 -15.34
C GLN A 681 -23.83 -0.94 -14.74
N SER A 682 -23.07 -1.99 -14.93
CA SER A 682 -21.70 -2.07 -14.43
C SER A 682 -20.71 -1.47 -15.44
N PHE A 683 -19.88 -0.54 -14.96
CA PHE A 683 -18.75 0.01 -15.68
C PHE A 683 -17.47 -0.46 -14.99
N LEU A 684 -16.50 -0.93 -15.77
CA LEU A 684 -15.33 -1.64 -15.28
C LEU A 684 -14.04 -0.94 -15.70
N ASP A 685 -13.17 -0.63 -14.75
CA ASP A 685 -11.78 -0.28 -15.02
C ASP A 685 -10.98 -1.57 -15.23
N ARG A 686 -10.56 -1.78 -16.48
CA ARG A 686 -9.81 -2.97 -16.88
C ARG A 686 -8.34 -2.83 -16.53
N ALA A 687 -7.77 -3.89 -15.98
CA ALA A 687 -6.36 -4.03 -15.77
C ALA A 687 -5.56 -4.05 -17.09
N ASP A 688 -4.26 -3.84 -16.96
CA ASP A 688 -3.33 -3.82 -18.08
C ASP A 688 -3.37 -5.15 -18.88
N PRO A 689 -3.47 -5.08 -20.22
CA PRO A 689 -3.36 -6.24 -21.09
C PRO A 689 -1.91 -6.74 -21.12
N ARG A 690 -1.66 -7.80 -21.92
CA ARG A 690 -0.32 -8.36 -22.08
C ARG A 690 0.69 -7.31 -22.55
N GLN A 691 1.84 -7.27 -21.87
CA GLN A 691 2.96 -6.38 -22.16
C GLN A 691 4.24 -7.18 -22.41
N PHE A 692 5.05 -6.72 -23.37
CA PHE A 692 6.39 -7.25 -23.64
C PHE A 692 7.43 -6.17 -23.44
N GLY A 693 8.57 -6.53 -22.86
CA GLY A 693 9.64 -5.56 -22.68
C GLY A 693 11.02 -6.19 -22.58
N ILE A 694 12.00 -5.30 -22.69
CA ILE A 694 13.43 -5.60 -22.52
C ILE A 694 13.98 -4.62 -21.51
N THR A 695 14.77 -5.13 -20.56
CA THR A 695 15.48 -4.31 -19.55
C THR A 695 16.95 -4.67 -19.55
N VAL A 696 17.81 -3.63 -19.57
CA VAL A 696 19.26 -3.76 -19.44
C VAL A 696 19.71 -3.03 -18.19
N ASN A 697 20.42 -3.71 -17.32
CA ASN A 697 21.01 -3.19 -16.09
C ASN A 697 22.53 -3.22 -16.16
N TYR A 698 23.16 -2.19 -15.59
CA TYR A 698 24.60 -2.16 -15.31
C TYR A 698 24.83 -1.85 -13.84
N GLU A 699 25.69 -2.64 -13.18
CA GLU A 699 26.02 -2.46 -11.77
C GLU A 699 27.54 -2.58 -11.54
N LEU A 700 28.13 -1.54 -10.96
CA LEU A 700 29.55 -1.46 -10.62
C LEU A 700 29.71 -1.16 -9.13
N GLY A 701 30.56 -1.92 -8.42
CA GLY A 701 30.80 -1.77 -6.98
C GLY A 701 29.63 -2.40 -6.20
N ARG A 702 29.85 -3.52 -5.57
CA ARG A 702 28.93 -4.19 -4.62
C ARG A 702 29.44 -4.06 -3.22
#